data_dcb1d32cdf99d0d32a470142ca5de281
#
_entry.id   dcb1d32cdf99d0d32a470142ca5de281
#
_cell.length_a   1.000
_cell.length_b   1.000
_cell.length_c   1.000
_cell.angle_alpha   90.00
_cell.angle_beta   90.00
_cell.angle_gamma   90.00
#
_symmetry.space_group_name_H-M   'P 1'
#
loop_
_entity.id
_entity.type
_entity.pdbx_description
1 polymer ?
#
loop_
_entity_poly.entity_id
_entity_poly.type
_entity_poly.pdbx_seq_one_letter_code
_entity_poly.pdbx_strand_id
1 'polypeptide(L)'
;MFHADLHVHSRFSRACSKDAEIGNLAWSAARKGLSVIGTGDFTHPAWAAELAESLVPAEPGLLALRPDLAARLRRTLPPSCQAEIRFLLSTEISTIYKRDGATRKIHHLLYAPTFEAAGAITTALAKVGNLASDGRPILGLDSRHLLEITLNAGPGCFLIPAHIWTPWFAVLGSKSGFDTVPDCYRDLADHVFAVETGLSSDPPMNWICSRLDHYRLVSNSVAHSPPMLGREATTFRTAVDYFAMLRALRTGQGLAGTLNFFPEGGRYHADGHRKCGVRLFPAESVRHAGTCPKCGKPLTIGVMNRVAELADRPEGFRPPGAAASANMVSLPEIIGEVRDSGRQSKRVAMEVDRLVAALGPELHILCDADTADIGRIAGSLVAEAITRLRNGEVIKEAGYDGEYGVIRMFRPQELAGADALFDIPAPAGAEAAAGTHGADRRAEGERTSGGPADPARAGGGTADGEWPGGGRRPVQRPGAPPCPETGHADGLLAGLDPDQREAAQARGPLLILAGPGTGKTRTLTHRIAVLVAERGVPPEACLALTFTRRAAAEMRERLGVLLPARADRFMITTFHGLGLAILREHAARAGLDPGFTVADERARLAVAVAEAGSTAAGRRLLTGVSRDPSAAAEFARLLAARGLVDFDGLITRPLAMLQEDPALAAALAARWRSISVDEYQDTDATQYALLRLLAGDGADLTVIGDPDQAIYGFRGADVGFFLRFGRDYPGARTIALSRNYRSSPVIVAAAAQAVAPATLVPGRRMSAVAQRRPPGSPSTRRPPTGPKARGSPSASTGCWAVRRSIRWTPAGPTGMPVASSRSPIWRCCTEPTPRLSRSARP
;
A
#
# COMPACT_ATOMS: atom_id res chain seq x y z
N MET A 1 12.79 27.00 14.83
CA MET A 1 12.06 26.51 13.62
C MET A 1 11.62 25.09 13.90
N PHE A 2 10.40 24.73 13.51
CA PHE A 2 9.86 23.39 13.71
C PHE A 2 8.87 23.01 12.60
N HIS A 3 8.66 21.71 12.40
CA HIS A 3 7.73 21.15 11.42
C HIS A 3 6.45 20.69 12.11
N ALA A 4 5.31 20.95 11.47
CA ALA A 4 4.00 20.52 11.92
C ALA A 4 3.26 19.79 10.79
N ASP A 5 2.55 18.71 11.14
CA ASP A 5 1.67 17.95 10.26
C ASP A 5 0.26 17.97 10.86
N LEU A 6 -0.59 18.84 10.35
CA LEU A 6 -1.86 19.19 10.99
C LEU A 6 -3.07 18.44 10.42
N HIS A 7 -2.86 17.58 9.38
CA HIS A 7 -3.89 16.77 8.75
C HIS A 7 -3.54 15.29 8.80
N VAL A 8 -4.00 14.64 9.82
CA VAL A 8 -3.83 13.21 10.06
C VAL A 8 -5.17 12.56 10.35
N HIS A 9 -5.23 11.24 10.25
CA HIS A 9 -6.42 10.45 10.57
C HIS A 9 -6.14 9.41 11.65
N SER A 10 -7.17 9.11 12.43
CA SER A 10 -7.15 8.06 13.42
C SER A 10 -7.55 6.70 12.81
N ARG A 11 -7.42 5.65 13.61
CA ARG A 11 -7.90 4.30 13.27
C ARG A 11 -9.41 4.19 13.05
N PHE A 12 -10.18 5.21 13.40
CA PHE A 12 -11.63 5.28 13.22
C PHE A 12 -12.04 5.85 11.87
N SER A 13 -11.12 6.44 11.12
CA SER A 13 -11.35 6.89 9.75
C SER A 13 -11.26 5.73 8.77
N ARG A 14 -12.13 5.78 7.76
CA ARG A 14 -12.20 4.78 6.70
C ARG A 14 -10.87 4.67 5.95
N ALA A 15 -10.44 3.45 5.68
CA ALA A 15 -9.19 3.12 5.00
C ALA A 15 -7.91 3.47 5.78
N CYS A 16 -8.00 3.79 7.05
CA CYS A 16 -6.86 4.00 7.93
C CYS A 16 -6.35 2.71 8.56
N SER A 17 -5.05 2.71 8.88
CA SER A 17 -4.43 1.62 9.63
C SER A 17 -5.01 1.54 11.04
N LYS A 18 -5.20 0.32 11.54
CA LYS A 18 -5.54 0.08 12.95
C LYS A 18 -4.45 0.58 13.90
N ASP A 19 -3.22 0.74 13.40
CA ASP A 19 -2.08 1.27 14.16
C ASP A 19 -2.09 2.79 14.30
N ALA A 20 -3.07 3.50 13.68
CA ALA A 20 -3.22 4.95 13.82
C ALA A 20 -3.83 5.32 15.19
N GLU A 21 -3.12 4.94 16.25
CA GLU A 21 -3.36 5.24 17.64
C GLU A 21 -2.43 6.36 18.12
N ILE A 22 -2.83 7.10 19.14
CA ILE A 22 -2.12 8.32 19.59
C ILE A 22 -0.65 8.06 19.94
N GLY A 23 -0.35 6.91 20.57
CA GLY A 23 1.02 6.50 20.90
C GLY A 23 1.89 6.21 19.68
N ASN A 24 1.34 5.52 18.68
CA ASN A 24 2.06 5.19 17.45
C ASN A 24 2.23 6.42 16.55
N LEU A 25 1.26 7.33 16.55
CA LEU A 25 1.37 8.63 15.87
C LEU A 25 2.49 9.47 16.50
N ALA A 26 2.55 9.55 17.84
CA ALA A 26 3.63 10.25 18.54
C ALA A 26 5.00 9.62 18.27
N TRP A 27 5.09 8.29 18.27
CA TRP A 27 6.33 7.57 17.98
C TRP A 27 6.85 7.87 16.57
N SER A 28 5.95 7.83 15.60
CA SER A 28 6.30 8.15 14.21
C SER A 28 6.66 9.61 14.02
N ALA A 29 5.92 10.53 14.64
CA ALA A 29 6.20 11.96 14.60
C ALA A 29 7.61 12.30 15.12
N ALA A 30 8.00 11.70 16.25
CA ALA A 30 9.34 11.89 16.83
C ALA A 30 10.45 11.41 15.87
N ARG A 31 10.28 10.25 15.24
CA ARG A 31 11.23 9.71 14.26
C ARG A 31 11.25 10.48 12.94
N LYS A 32 10.15 11.11 12.59
CA LYS A 32 10.04 11.97 11.41
C LYS A 32 10.63 13.36 11.64
N GLY A 33 10.70 13.84 12.88
CA GLY A 33 11.17 15.19 13.21
C GLY A 33 10.06 16.24 13.22
N LEU A 34 8.82 15.81 13.45
CA LEU A 34 7.68 16.69 13.65
C LEU A 34 7.63 17.12 15.12
N SER A 35 7.34 18.38 15.38
CA SER A 35 7.14 18.88 16.75
C SER A 35 5.67 18.98 17.12
N VAL A 36 4.79 19.25 16.15
CA VAL A 36 3.35 19.34 16.36
C VAL A 36 2.64 18.48 15.31
N ILE A 37 1.66 17.69 15.76
CA ILE A 37 0.77 16.93 14.87
C ILE A 37 -0.70 17.19 15.22
N GLY A 38 -1.55 17.16 14.21
CA GLY A 38 -3.00 17.11 14.41
C GLY A 38 -3.41 15.80 15.08
N THR A 39 -4.47 15.84 15.87
CA THR A 39 -5.06 14.61 16.44
C THR A 39 -5.83 13.80 15.41
N GLY A 40 -6.37 14.50 14.39
CA GLY A 40 -7.39 13.96 13.52
C GLY A 40 -8.69 13.62 14.26
N ASP A 41 -9.77 13.59 13.55
CA ASP A 41 -11.01 12.89 13.87
C ASP A 41 -11.64 13.17 15.26
N PHE A 42 -11.38 14.32 15.89
CA PHE A 42 -11.88 14.62 17.27
C PHE A 42 -13.42 14.59 17.36
N THR A 43 -14.12 14.65 16.25
CA THR A 43 -15.59 14.55 16.21
C THR A 43 -16.10 13.12 16.41
N HIS A 44 -15.24 12.09 16.22
CA HIS A 44 -15.62 10.70 16.44
C HIS A 44 -15.66 10.39 17.94
N PRO A 45 -16.80 9.92 18.52
CA PRO A 45 -16.97 9.82 19.97
C PRO A 45 -15.93 8.94 20.67
N ALA A 46 -15.62 7.77 20.10
CA ALA A 46 -14.63 6.86 20.67
C ALA A 46 -13.21 7.42 20.62
N TRP A 47 -12.87 8.14 19.54
CA TRP A 47 -11.56 8.80 19.43
C TRP A 47 -11.44 9.97 20.38
N ALA A 48 -12.46 10.82 20.50
CA ALA A 48 -12.50 11.91 21.47
C ALA A 48 -12.29 11.44 22.91
N ALA A 49 -12.89 10.30 23.29
CA ALA A 49 -12.68 9.69 24.60
C ALA A 49 -11.23 9.23 24.79
N GLU A 50 -10.62 8.59 23.78
CA GLU A 50 -9.23 8.14 23.80
C GLU A 50 -8.26 9.33 23.89
N LEU A 51 -8.52 10.41 23.16
CA LEU A 51 -7.75 11.65 23.24
C LEU A 51 -7.79 12.25 24.63
N ALA A 52 -8.99 12.35 25.23
CA ALA A 52 -9.17 12.88 26.59
C ALA A 52 -8.49 12.02 27.66
N GLU A 53 -8.42 10.68 27.44
CA GLU A 53 -7.72 9.77 28.35
C GLU A 53 -6.20 9.84 28.20
N SER A 54 -5.69 10.08 26.98
CA SER A 54 -4.27 9.93 26.64
C SER A 54 -3.49 11.23 26.67
N LEU A 55 -4.16 12.38 26.52
CA LEU A 55 -3.53 13.69 26.39
C LEU A 55 -3.82 14.60 27.59
N VAL A 56 -2.86 15.44 27.90
CA VAL A 56 -2.94 16.48 28.94
C VAL A 56 -2.59 17.84 28.35
N PRO A 57 -3.11 18.94 28.89
CA PRO A 57 -2.72 20.31 28.49
C PRO A 57 -1.19 20.51 28.60
N ALA A 58 -0.64 21.22 27.62
CA ALA A 58 0.78 21.60 27.56
C ALA A 58 0.91 23.11 27.35
N GLU A 59 1.50 23.55 26.25
CA GLU A 59 1.54 24.96 25.89
C GLU A 59 0.12 25.45 25.51
N PRO A 60 -0.16 26.78 25.54
CA PRO A 60 -1.49 27.31 25.25
C PRO A 60 -2.10 26.73 23.96
N GLY A 61 -3.24 26.02 24.09
CA GLY A 61 -3.97 25.40 23.00
C GLY A 61 -3.36 24.13 22.41
N LEU A 62 -2.26 23.65 22.98
CA LEU A 62 -1.63 22.36 22.62
C LEU A 62 -1.75 21.35 23.74
N LEU A 63 -1.62 20.09 23.38
CA LEU A 63 -1.69 18.92 24.27
C LEU A 63 -0.39 18.12 24.16
N ALA A 64 -0.04 17.39 25.21
CA ALA A 64 1.05 16.43 25.24
C ALA A 64 0.54 15.06 25.67
N LEU A 65 1.30 14.01 25.37
CA LEU A 65 1.02 12.70 25.95
C LEU A 65 1.10 12.77 27.48
N ARG A 66 0.20 12.06 28.12
CA ARG A 66 0.26 11.84 29.57
C ARG A 66 1.64 11.33 29.99
N PRO A 67 2.22 11.76 31.14
CA PRO A 67 3.61 11.48 31.50
C PRO A 67 4.01 10.00 31.49
N ASP A 68 3.08 9.11 31.88
CA ASP A 68 3.31 7.66 31.87
C ASP A 68 3.41 7.09 30.45
N LEU A 69 2.58 7.58 29.50
CA LEU A 69 2.62 7.22 28.09
C LEU A 69 3.88 7.78 27.42
N ALA A 70 4.21 9.04 27.70
CA ALA A 70 5.42 9.68 27.20
C ALA A 70 6.69 8.95 27.66
N ALA A 71 6.75 8.53 28.93
CA ALA A 71 7.86 7.75 29.45
C ALA A 71 8.01 6.38 28.78
N ARG A 72 6.90 5.69 28.48
CA ARG A 72 6.93 4.43 27.71
C ARG A 72 7.44 4.66 26.30
N LEU A 73 6.95 5.69 25.62
CA LEU A 73 7.36 6.06 24.28
C LEU A 73 8.87 6.31 24.19
N ARG A 74 9.41 7.14 25.08
CA ARG A 74 10.84 7.49 25.12
C ARG A 74 11.76 6.27 25.22
N ARG A 75 11.36 5.21 25.93
CA ARG A 75 12.15 3.97 26.04
C ARG A 75 12.31 3.22 24.72
N THR A 76 11.44 3.45 23.76
CA THR A 76 11.43 2.77 22.45
C THR A 76 12.02 3.61 21.34
N LEU A 77 12.24 4.90 21.58
CA LEU A 77 12.82 5.83 20.62
C LEU A 77 14.35 5.83 20.71
N PRO A 78 15.05 5.99 19.56
CA PRO A 78 16.48 6.28 19.58
C PRO A 78 16.77 7.57 20.38
N PRO A 79 17.94 7.68 21.04
CA PRO A 79 18.32 8.90 21.75
C PRO A 79 18.25 10.16 20.90
N SER A 80 18.51 10.04 19.60
CA SER A 80 18.45 11.10 18.60
C SER A 80 17.03 11.62 18.29
N CYS A 81 15.97 10.90 18.71
CA CYS A 81 14.58 11.19 18.39
C CYS A 81 13.69 11.39 19.62
N GLN A 82 14.23 11.84 20.74
CA GLN A 82 13.51 11.97 22.00
C GLN A 82 12.84 13.34 22.24
N ALA A 83 12.64 14.14 21.18
CA ALA A 83 11.88 15.38 21.25
C ALA A 83 10.42 15.11 21.68
N GLU A 84 9.90 16.02 22.50
CA GLU A 84 8.51 15.94 22.94
C GLU A 84 7.57 16.38 21.82
N ILE A 85 6.58 15.54 21.53
CA ILE A 85 5.56 15.83 20.51
C ILE A 85 4.37 16.53 21.15
N ARG A 86 3.88 17.56 20.46
CA ARG A 86 2.64 18.26 20.80
C ARG A 86 1.52 17.87 19.86
N PHE A 87 0.31 17.87 20.39
CA PHE A 87 -0.91 17.56 19.67
C PHE A 87 -1.80 18.77 19.59
N LEU A 88 -2.39 18.99 18.43
CA LEU A 88 -3.36 20.02 18.14
C LEU A 88 -4.68 19.35 17.76
N LEU A 89 -5.80 19.72 18.43
CA LEU A 89 -7.10 19.14 18.11
C LEU A 89 -7.53 19.50 16.70
N SER A 90 -7.63 18.51 15.84
CA SER A 90 -8.03 18.65 14.44
C SER A 90 -9.05 17.57 14.04
N THR A 91 -9.84 17.83 13.00
CA THR A 91 -10.74 16.87 12.37
C THR A 91 -10.98 17.27 10.92
N GLU A 92 -11.14 16.28 10.04
CA GLU A 92 -11.60 16.51 8.67
C GLU A 92 -13.10 16.22 8.56
N ILE A 93 -13.85 17.14 7.96
CA ILE A 93 -15.29 17.00 7.71
C ILE A 93 -15.54 17.03 6.22
N SER A 94 -16.29 16.04 5.72
CA SER A 94 -16.77 15.99 4.35
C SER A 94 -18.15 16.64 4.26
N THR A 95 -18.32 17.67 3.43
CA THR A 95 -19.64 18.25 3.16
C THR A 95 -20.14 17.82 1.78
N ILE A 96 -21.45 17.48 1.68
CA ILE A 96 -22.11 17.19 0.41
C ILE A 96 -23.44 17.93 0.39
N TYR A 97 -23.61 18.89 -0.51
CA TYR A 97 -24.82 19.70 -0.60
C TYR A 97 -25.09 20.15 -2.05
N LYS A 98 -26.28 20.68 -2.31
CA LYS A 98 -26.61 21.28 -3.60
C LYS A 98 -26.52 22.79 -3.51
N ARG A 99 -25.82 23.42 -4.46
CA ARG A 99 -25.72 24.86 -4.61
C ARG A 99 -25.52 25.22 -6.09
N ASP A 100 -26.23 26.25 -6.56
CA ASP A 100 -26.15 26.74 -7.93
C ASP A 100 -26.35 25.63 -8.98
N GLY A 101 -27.37 24.80 -8.79
CA GLY A 101 -27.70 23.69 -9.69
C GLY A 101 -26.73 22.50 -9.65
N ALA A 102 -25.58 22.60 -8.95
CA ALA A 102 -24.55 21.57 -8.88
C ALA A 102 -24.49 20.88 -7.51
N THR A 103 -24.01 19.62 -7.48
CA THR A 103 -23.69 18.94 -6.23
C THR A 103 -22.26 19.27 -5.84
N ARG A 104 -22.11 20.00 -4.73
CA ARG A 104 -20.82 20.39 -4.16
C ARG A 104 -20.38 19.34 -3.15
N LYS A 105 -19.09 18.98 -3.20
CA LYS A 105 -18.44 18.04 -2.28
C LYS A 105 -17.11 18.64 -1.89
N ILE A 106 -16.95 18.97 -0.61
CA ILE A 106 -15.78 19.70 -0.12
C ILE A 106 -15.30 19.04 1.19
N HIS A 107 -14.01 18.93 1.36
CA HIS A 107 -13.35 18.55 2.62
C HIS A 107 -12.83 19.78 3.33
N HIS A 108 -12.95 19.78 4.65
CA HIS A 108 -12.59 20.90 5.51
C HIS A 108 -11.84 20.38 6.74
N LEU A 109 -10.74 21.04 7.07
CA LEU A 109 -10.02 20.83 8.33
C LEU A 109 -10.51 21.82 9.37
N LEU A 110 -10.98 21.32 10.49
CA LEU A 110 -11.40 22.12 11.64
C LEU A 110 -10.41 21.98 12.77
N TYR A 111 -10.11 23.07 13.43
CA TYR A 111 -9.15 23.16 14.51
C TYR A 111 -9.76 23.82 15.75
N ALA A 112 -9.44 23.27 16.91
CA ALA A 112 -9.90 23.80 18.19
C ALA A 112 -8.75 23.85 19.22
N PRO A 113 -8.67 24.91 20.04
CA PRO A 113 -7.60 25.06 21.01
C PRO A 113 -7.84 24.26 22.31
N THR A 114 -9.07 23.79 22.56
CA THR A 114 -9.43 23.06 23.79
C THR A 114 -10.44 21.96 23.50
N PHE A 115 -10.56 20.99 24.42
CA PHE A 115 -11.57 19.94 24.33
C PHE A 115 -12.99 20.48 24.41
N GLU A 116 -13.22 21.59 25.15
CA GLU A 116 -14.51 22.23 25.27
C GLU A 116 -14.95 22.82 23.91
N ALA A 117 -14.04 23.50 23.21
CA ALA A 117 -14.29 24.05 21.90
C ALA A 117 -14.53 22.94 20.86
N ALA A 118 -13.73 21.87 20.88
CA ALA A 118 -13.93 20.67 20.06
C ALA A 118 -15.28 20.00 20.35
N GLY A 119 -15.65 19.93 21.63
CA GLY A 119 -16.96 19.41 22.08
C GLY A 119 -18.13 20.26 21.61
N ALA A 120 -17.99 21.60 21.56
CA ALA A 120 -19.02 22.49 21.01
C ALA A 120 -19.22 22.26 19.51
N ILE A 121 -18.13 22.15 18.70
CA ILE A 121 -18.20 21.76 17.29
C ILE A 121 -18.90 20.42 17.14
N THR A 122 -18.45 19.40 17.88
CA THR A 122 -19.00 18.03 17.84
C THR A 122 -20.49 18.02 18.14
N THR A 123 -20.92 18.74 19.19
CA THR A 123 -22.33 18.83 19.58
C THR A 123 -23.19 19.49 18.51
N ALA A 124 -22.68 20.52 17.85
CA ALA A 124 -23.37 21.17 16.75
C ALA A 124 -23.51 20.25 15.53
N LEU A 125 -22.43 19.57 15.15
CA LEU A 125 -22.40 18.66 13.98
C LEU A 125 -23.21 17.38 14.21
N ALA A 126 -23.29 16.88 15.44
CA ALA A 126 -24.11 15.71 15.79
C ALA A 126 -25.62 15.91 15.53
N LYS A 127 -26.07 17.17 15.47
CA LYS A 127 -27.47 17.50 15.08
C LYS A 127 -27.70 17.36 13.57
N VAL A 128 -26.63 17.36 12.78
CA VAL A 128 -26.67 17.31 11.30
C VAL A 128 -26.50 15.86 10.80
N GLY A 129 -25.65 15.05 11.47
CA GLY A 129 -25.40 13.68 11.01
C GLY A 129 -24.72 12.80 12.04
N ASN A 130 -24.52 11.52 11.67
CA ASN A 130 -23.92 10.52 12.54
C ASN A 130 -22.39 10.64 12.50
N LEU A 131 -21.79 11.15 13.57
CA LEU A 131 -20.34 11.32 13.70
C LEU A 131 -19.61 10.02 14.10
N ALA A 132 -20.33 9.01 14.59
CA ALA A 132 -19.73 7.73 14.99
C ALA A 132 -19.55 6.75 13.82
N SER A 133 -19.99 7.12 12.60
CA SER A 133 -19.91 6.24 11.44
C SER A 133 -18.53 6.21 10.77
N ASP A 134 -17.74 7.26 10.95
CA ASP A 134 -16.42 7.46 10.33
C ASP A 134 -15.69 8.58 11.08
N GLY A 135 -14.38 8.47 11.26
CA GLY A 135 -13.55 9.56 11.79
C GLY A 135 -13.66 10.84 10.96
N ARG A 136 -13.85 10.69 9.65
CA ARG A 136 -14.15 11.76 8.69
C ARG A 136 -15.61 11.68 8.24
N PRO A 137 -16.57 12.19 9.01
CA PRO A 137 -17.97 12.05 8.71
C PRO A 137 -18.40 12.84 7.48
N ILE A 138 -19.36 12.29 6.72
CA ILE A 138 -19.98 12.95 5.58
C ILE A 138 -21.28 13.58 6.03
N LEU A 139 -21.36 14.91 5.92
CA LEU A 139 -22.51 15.69 6.39
C LEU A 139 -23.23 16.37 5.23
N GLY A 140 -24.56 16.36 5.26
CA GLY A 140 -25.43 17.11 4.37
C GLY A 140 -25.52 18.58 4.79
N LEU A 141 -24.36 19.26 4.87
CA LEU A 141 -24.24 20.62 5.38
C LEU A 141 -23.54 21.49 4.36
N ASP A 142 -23.98 22.73 4.21
CA ASP A 142 -23.32 23.74 3.39
C ASP A 142 -21.98 24.17 4.02
N SER A 143 -20.94 24.34 3.22
CA SER A 143 -19.59 24.72 3.68
C SER A 143 -19.57 26.04 4.46
N ARG A 144 -20.38 27.01 4.06
CA ARG A 144 -20.54 28.27 4.78
C ARG A 144 -21.08 28.06 6.21
N HIS A 145 -22.09 27.19 6.36
CA HIS A 145 -22.64 26.86 7.67
C HIS A 145 -21.66 26.06 8.53
N LEU A 146 -20.84 25.18 7.92
CA LEU A 146 -19.78 24.49 8.65
C LEU A 146 -18.75 25.48 9.24
N LEU A 147 -18.36 26.49 8.45
CA LEU A 147 -17.48 27.54 8.92
C LEU A 147 -18.12 28.36 10.05
N GLU A 148 -19.40 28.73 9.93
CA GLU A 148 -20.17 29.41 10.99
C GLU A 148 -20.20 28.61 12.31
N ILE A 149 -20.48 27.31 12.24
CA ILE A 149 -20.44 26.42 13.40
C ILE A 149 -19.04 26.42 14.04
N THR A 150 -17.99 26.36 13.21
CA THR A 150 -16.61 26.36 13.69
C THR A 150 -16.25 27.65 14.42
N LEU A 151 -16.60 28.81 13.83
CA LEU A 151 -16.32 30.12 14.42
C LEU A 151 -17.09 30.36 15.72
N ASN A 152 -18.33 29.88 15.79
CA ASN A 152 -19.20 30.02 16.97
C ASN A 152 -18.82 29.08 18.14
N ALA A 153 -17.95 28.07 17.90
CA ALA A 153 -17.55 27.15 18.95
C ALA A 153 -16.58 27.74 19.97
N GLY A 154 -15.97 28.90 19.65
CA GLY A 154 -15.13 29.63 20.59
C GLY A 154 -13.96 30.37 19.93
N PRO A 155 -13.33 31.26 20.68
CA PRO A 155 -12.18 32.00 20.16
C PRO A 155 -11.01 31.07 19.88
N GLY A 156 -10.40 31.27 18.72
CA GLY A 156 -9.27 30.44 18.27
C GLY A 156 -9.68 29.24 17.43
N CYS A 157 -10.96 28.87 17.34
CA CYS A 157 -11.42 27.89 16.35
C CYS A 157 -11.30 28.45 14.93
N PHE A 158 -10.85 27.63 13.98
CA PHE A 158 -10.73 28.04 12.59
C PHE A 158 -10.88 26.83 11.66
N LEU A 159 -11.09 27.13 10.38
CA LEU A 159 -11.26 26.16 9.31
C LEU A 159 -10.24 26.43 8.20
N ILE A 160 -9.67 25.35 7.64
CA ILE A 160 -8.85 25.39 6.41
C ILE A 160 -9.50 24.46 5.38
N PRO A 161 -9.77 24.92 4.14
CA PRO A 161 -10.17 24.03 3.05
C PRO A 161 -9.05 23.01 2.77
N ALA A 162 -9.40 21.72 2.82
CA ALA A 162 -8.44 20.65 2.64
C ALA A 162 -8.12 20.40 1.16
N HIS A 163 -6.86 20.08 0.82
CA HIS A 163 -6.35 19.63 -0.48
C HIS A 163 -7.13 20.21 -1.67
N ILE A 164 -7.07 21.55 -1.84
CA ILE A 164 -7.98 22.36 -2.63
C ILE A 164 -8.14 22.00 -4.12
N TRP A 165 -7.27 21.15 -4.68
CA TRP A 165 -7.23 20.82 -6.11
C TRP A 165 -7.67 19.42 -6.50
N THR A 166 -7.95 18.53 -5.55
CA THR A 166 -8.43 17.18 -5.91
C THR A 166 -9.73 17.30 -6.73
N PRO A 167 -9.93 16.47 -7.78
CA PRO A 167 -11.09 16.61 -8.64
C PRO A 167 -12.43 16.56 -7.92
N TRP A 168 -12.52 15.75 -6.86
CA TRP A 168 -13.67 15.62 -5.97
C TRP A 168 -13.27 15.98 -4.54
N PHE A 169 -14.20 16.47 -3.78
CA PHE A 169 -14.05 16.84 -2.38
C PHE A 169 -13.03 17.96 -2.13
N ALA A 170 -12.90 18.90 -3.05
CA ALA A 170 -12.01 20.04 -2.93
C ALA A 170 -12.69 21.33 -3.37
N VAL A 171 -12.30 22.46 -2.78
CA VAL A 171 -12.93 23.76 -3.04
C VAL A 171 -12.73 24.23 -4.48
N LEU A 172 -11.59 23.96 -5.10
CA LEU A 172 -11.28 24.27 -6.50
C LEU A 172 -11.36 23.05 -7.43
N GLY A 173 -11.86 21.93 -6.93
CA GLY A 173 -11.91 20.67 -7.66
C GLY A 173 -12.78 20.71 -8.91
N SER A 174 -12.28 20.23 -10.04
CA SER A 174 -12.94 20.27 -11.37
C SER A 174 -14.30 19.55 -11.43
N LYS A 175 -14.60 18.62 -10.52
CA LYS A 175 -15.83 17.81 -10.55
C LYS A 175 -16.88 18.24 -9.53
N SER A 176 -16.51 18.88 -8.44
CA SER A 176 -17.44 19.18 -7.35
C SER A 176 -17.14 20.47 -6.60
N GLY A 177 -16.13 21.21 -7.03
CA GLY A 177 -15.68 22.46 -6.42
C GLY A 177 -16.34 23.71 -6.99
N PHE A 178 -15.70 24.83 -6.70
CA PHE A 178 -16.02 26.18 -7.17
C PHE A 178 -14.80 26.74 -7.92
N ASP A 179 -14.95 27.93 -8.51
CA ASP A 179 -13.84 28.60 -9.16
C ASP A 179 -13.05 29.49 -8.20
N THR A 180 -13.65 29.87 -7.07
CA THR A 180 -13.02 30.68 -6.02
C THR A 180 -13.38 30.18 -4.62
N VAL A 181 -12.54 30.48 -3.64
CA VAL A 181 -12.82 30.21 -2.22
C VAL A 181 -14.01 31.05 -1.71
N PRO A 182 -14.14 32.34 -2.08
CA PRO A 182 -15.32 33.12 -1.74
C PRO A 182 -16.66 32.55 -2.22
N ASP A 183 -16.71 31.91 -3.39
CA ASP A 183 -17.94 31.25 -3.85
C ASP A 183 -18.38 30.12 -2.91
N CYS A 184 -17.43 29.49 -2.27
CA CYS A 184 -17.71 28.40 -1.32
C CYS A 184 -18.23 28.91 0.02
N TYR A 185 -17.62 29.96 0.60
CA TYR A 185 -17.88 30.40 1.96
C TYR A 185 -18.69 31.71 2.05
N ARG A 186 -18.93 32.38 0.90
CA ARG A 186 -19.75 33.60 0.76
C ARG A 186 -19.30 34.71 1.74
N ASP A 187 -20.25 35.23 2.52
CA ASP A 187 -20.08 36.30 3.53
C ASP A 187 -19.07 35.96 4.63
N LEU A 188 -18.71 34.70 4.82
CA LEU A 188 -17.70 34.26 5.79
C LEU A 188 -16.33 34.00 5.16
N ALA A 189 -16.15 34.24 3.86
CA ALA A 189 -14.88 33.93 3.17
C ALA A 189 -13.66 34.62 3.79
N ASP A 190 -13.81 35.84 4.34
CA ASP A 190 -12.72 36.59 4.99
C ASP A 190 -12.18 35.89 6.27
N HIS A 191 -12.93 34.95 6.82
CA HIS A 191 -12.47 34.11 7.95
C HIS A 191 -11.60 32.93 7.51
N VAL A 192 -11.49 32.63 6.20
CA VAL A 192 -10.57 31.65 5.63
C VAL A 192 -9.29 32.38 5.25
N PHE A 193 -8.22 32.14 5.96
CA PHE A 193 -6.92 32.80 5.78
C PHE A 193 -5.81 31.87 5.28
N ALA A 194 -6.08 30.57 5.24
CA ALA A 194 -5.16 29.55 4.75
C ALA A 194 -5.90 28.48 3.96
N VAL A 195 -5.20 27.83 3.02
CA VAL A 195 -5.69 26.70 2.22
C VAL A 195 -4.62 25.61 2.15
N GLU A 196 -5.04 24.35 2.08
CA GLU A 196 -4.14 23.23 2.02
C GLU A 196 -3.85 22.80 0.59
N THR A 197 -2.55 22.68 0.24
CA THR A 197 -2.09 22.16 -1.05
C THR A 197 -2.51 20.71 -1.24
N GLY A 198 -2.29 19.88 -0.20
CA GLY A 198 -2.45 18.45 -0.24
C GLY A 198 -1.50 17.79 -1.24
N LEU A 199 -1.53 16.45 -1.30
CA LEU A 199 -0.63 15.65 -2.15
C LEU A 199 -0.81 15.84 -3.67
N SER A 200 -1.75 16.67 -4.09
CA SER A 200 -2.11 16.88 -5.50
C SER A 200 -1.56 18.17 -6.09
N SER A 201 -1.05 19.07 -5.26
CA SER A 201 -0.45 20.34 -5.69
C SER A 201 0.65 20.78 -4.72
N ASP A 202 1.52 21.63 -5.21
CA ASP A 202 2.55 22.30 -4.42
C ASP A 202 2.42 23.82 -4.55
N PRO A 203 3.14 24.62 -3.75
CA PRO A 203 3.07 26.07 -3.83
C PRO A 203 3.34 26.64 -5.22
N PRO A 204 4.31 26.18 -6.03
CA PRO A 204 4.49 26.64 -7.42
C PRO A 204 3.23 26.51 -8.28
N MET A 205 2.48 25.41 -8.18
CA MET A 205 1.20 25.24 -8.87
C MET A 205 0.14 26.25 -8.39
N ASN A 206 0.16 26.65 -7.12
CA ASN A 206 -0.78 27.59 -6.54
C ASN A 206 -0.44 29.06 -6.87
N TRP A 207 0.84 29.41 -6.99
CA TRP A 207 1.30 30.78 -7.23
C TRP A 207 0.91 31.34 -8.61
N ILE A 208 0.62 30.50 -9.58
CA ILE A 208 0.16 30.92 -10.90
C ILE A 208 -1.32 31.35 -10.93
N CYS A 209 -2.02 31.22 -9.79
CA CYS A 209 -3.41 31.66 -9.59
C CYS A 209 -3.43 32.85 -8.63
N SER A 210 -3.51 34.10 -9.14
CA SER A 210 -3.45 35.34 -8.32
C SER A 210 -4.51 35.42 -7.23
N ARG A 211 -5.66 34.81 -7.47
CA ARG A 211 -6.78 34.71 -6.51
C ARG A 211 -6.46 33.96 -5.23
N LEU A 212 -5.32 33.23 -5.20
CA LEU A 212 -4.83 32.50 -4.01
C LEU A 212 -3.81 33.30 -3.18
N ASP A 213 -3.36 34.48 -3.61
CA ASP A 213 -2.33 35.26 -2.92
C ASP A 213 -2.74 35.73 -1.51
N HIS A 214 -4.04 35.84 -1.27
CA HIS A 214 -4.58 36.21 0.05
C HIS A 214 -4.48 35.11 1.08
N TYR A 215 -4.33 33.84 0.64
CA TYR A 215 -4.30 32.66 1.51
C TYR A 215 -2.88 32.22 1.79
N ARG A 216 -2.64 31.76 3.02
CA ARG A 216 -1.39 31.07 3.36
C ARG A 216 -1.50 29.64 2.91
N LEU A 217 -0.48 29.17 2.20
CA LEU A 217 -0.41 27.77 1.76
C LEU A 217 0.13 26.94 2.91
N VAL A 218 -0.59 25.89 3.27
CA VAL A 218 -0.15 24.86 4.21
C VAL A 218 -0.10 23.52 3.51
N SER A 219 0.83 22.66 3.93
CA SER A 219 0.98 21.30 3.40
C SER A 219 1.00 20.32 4.56
N ASN A 220 0.20 19.27 4.47
CA ASN A 220 0.10 18.24 5.49
C ASN A 220 -0.02 16.86 4.82
N SER A 221 0.39 15.82 5.54
CA SER A 221 0.56 14.50 4.98
C SER A 221 -0.72 13.76 4.60
N VAL A 222 -1.88 14.18 5.12
CA VAL A 222 -3.13 13.39 5.01
C VAL A 222 -2.88 11.93 5.42
N ALA A 223 -2.19 11.73 6.56
CA ALA A 223 -1.69 10.43 6.95
C ALA A 223 -2.83 9.48 7.35
N HIS A 224 -2.92 8.33 6.67
CA HIS A 224 -3.82 7.23 6.98
C HIS A 224 -3.12 6.08 7.72
N SER A 225 -1.85 6.27 8.06
CA SER A 225 -1.06 5.35 8.88
C SER A 225 0.16 6.07 9.45
N PRO A 226 0.68 5.66 10.62
CA PRO A 226 1.81 6.33 11.26
C PRO A 226 3.05 6.52 10.39
N PRO A 227 3.47 5.57 9.54
CA PRO A 227 4.63 5.77 8.66
C PRO A 227 4.47 6.86 7.60
N MET A 228 3.23 7.29 7.30
CA MET A 228 2.96 8.33 6.31
C MET A 228 3.04 9.75 6.88
N LEU A 229 3.17 9.93 8.19
CA LEU A 229 3.38 11.24 8.79
C LEU A 229 4.60 11.93 8.20
N GLY A 230 4.51 13.25 8.06
CA GLY A 230 5.61 14.10 7.63
C GLY A 230 6.07 13.91 6.18
N ARG A 231 5.31 13.20 5.33
CA ARG A 231 5.57 13.21 3.87
C ARG A 231 5.23 14.55 3.23
N GLU A 232 4.42 15.35 3.91
CA GLU A 232 4.24 16.78 3.77
C GLU A 232 4.19 17.41 5.16
N ALA A 233 4.65 18.64 5.30
CA ALA A 233 4.63 19.37 6.56
C ALA A 233 4.65 20.88 6.34
N THR A 234 4.06 21.62 7.27
CA THR A 234 4.16 23.07 7.36
C THR A 234 5.24 23.45 8.35
N THR A 235 6.12 24.36 7.97
CA THR A 235 7.27 24.80 8.79
C THR A 235 7.00 26.16 9.41
N PHE A 236 7.21 26.24 10.72
CA PHE A 236 7.02 27.45 11.52
C PHE A 236 8.34 27.96 12.14
N ARG A 237 8.45 29.27 12.25
CA ARG A 237 9.50 30.00 12.97
C ARG A 237 8.87 30.85 14.09
N THR A 238 8.10 30.18 14.94
CA THR A 238 7.41 30.75 16.10
C THR A 238 7.74 29.95 17.35
N ALA A 239 7.20 30.32 18.50
CA ALA A 239 7.08 29.43 19.64
C ALA A 239 6.18 28.23 19.27
N VAL A 240 6.40 27.07 19.91
CA VAL A 240 5.50 25.93 19.83
C VAL A 240 4.29 26.24 20.72
N ASP A 241 3.29 26.88 20.13
CA ASP A 241 2.10 27.41 20.80
C ASP A 241 0.99 27.56 19.77
N TYR A 242 -0.23 27.11 20.07
CA TYR A 242 -1.36 27.14 19.15
C TYR A 242 -1.64 28.52 18.60
N PHE A 243 -1.70 29.53 19.49
CA PHE A 243 -2.06 30.89 19.09
C PHE A 243 -0.94 31.59 18.32
N ALA A 244 0.32 31.24 18.61
CA ALA A 244 1.46 31.67 17.81
C ALA A 244 1.41 31.09 16.38
N MET A 245 1.09 29.80 16.24
CA MET A 245 0.87 29.14 14.94
C MET A 245 -0.35 29.75 14.21
N LEU A 246 -1.49 29.93 14.87
CA LEU A 246 -2.67 30.58 14.30
C LEU A 246 -2.35 31.99 13.81
N ARG A 247 -1.60 32.78 14.56
CA ARG A 247 -1.18 34.14 14.15
C ARG A 247 -0.27 34.07 12.92
N ALA A 248 0.66 33.11 12.88
CA ALA A 248 1.50 32.93 11.71
C ALA A 248 0.70 32.53 10.47
N LEU A 249 -0.31 31.68 10.61
CA LEU A 249 -1.23 31.32 9.52
C LEU A 249 -2.08 32.50 9.03
N ARG A 250 -2.50 33.39 9.93
CA ARG A 250 -3.27 34.61 9.57
C ARG A 250 -2.42 35.68 8.91
N THR A 251 -1.24 35.95 9.46
CA THR A 251 -0.43 37.12 9.06
C THR A 251 0.70 36.77 8.10
N GLY A 252 1.10 35.50 8.02
CA GLY A 252 2.32 35.06 7.35
C GLY A 252 3.60 35.24 8.18
N GLN A 253 3.57 36.07 9.27
CA GLN A 253 4.73 36.30 10.10
C GLN A 253 5.00 35.07 10.97
N GLY A 254 6.16 34.41 10.74
CA GLY A 254 6.54 33.17 11.42
C GLY A 254 6.12 31.89 10.66
N LEU A 255 5.44 32.00 9.51
CA LEU A 255 5.29 30.90 8.58
C LEU A 255 6.57 30.81 7.74
N ALA A 256 7.40 29.77 7.96
CA ALA A 256 8.69 29.65 7.30
C ALA A 256 8.58 29.01 5.91
N GLY A 257 7.66 28.07 5.73
CA GLY A 257 7.47 27.40 4.44
C GLY A 257 6.72 26.09 4.55
N THR A 258 6.79 25.30 3.48
CA THR A 258 6.18 23.98 3.37
C THR A 258 7.16 22.97 2.82
N LEU A 259 7.05 21.74 3.30
CA LEU A 259 7.62 20.55 2.71
C LEU A 259 6.50 19.81 2.01
N ASN A 260 6.69 19.48 0.72
CA ASN A 260 5.62 18.96 -0.12
C ASN A 260 6.02 17.61 -0.72
N PHE A 261 5.05 16.80 -1.01
CA PHE A 261 5.22 15.67 -1.91
C PHE A 261 5.33 16.19 -3.35
N PHE A 262 5.97 15.45 -4.25
CA PHE A 262 5.97 15.79 -5.68
C PHE A 262 4.59 15.52 -6.27
N PRO A 263 3.82 16.53 -6.69
CA PRO A 263 2.46 16.33 -7.19
C PRO A 263 2.39 15.42 -8.40
N GLU A 264 3.48 15.33 -9.19
CA GLU A 264 3.59 14.44 -10.33
C GLU A 264 3.47 12.96 -9.94
N GLY A 265 3.80 12.59 -8.70
CA GLY A 265 3.58 11.25 -8.16
C GLY A 265 2.10 10.87 -7.98
N GLY A 266 1.18 11.85 -8.02
CA GLY A 266 -0.25 11.66 -7.84
C GLY A 266 -0.94 10.99 -9.04
N ARG A 267 -2.03 10.24 -8.78
CA ARG A 267 -2.76 9.44 -9.79
C ARG A 267 -3.45 10.25 -10.89
N TYR A 268 -3.67 11.53 -10.67
CA TYR A 268 -4.48 12.40 -11.52
C TYR A 268 -3.77 13.72 -11.76
N HIS A 269 -2.43 13.72 -11.78
CA HIS A 269 -1.68 14.95 -12.01
C HIS A 269 -1.86 15.47 -13.44
N ALA A 270 -1.55 14.64 -14.44
CA ALA A 270 -1.73 14.95 -15.86
C ALA A 270 -3.06 14.41 -16.38
N ASP A 271 -3.48 14.93 -17.52
CA ASP A 271 -4.59 14.36 -18.28
C ASP A 271 -4.18 13.06 -18.94
N GLY A 272 -5.14 12.16 -19.16
CA GLY A 272 -4.76 10.93 -19.81
C GLY A 272 -5.87 9.95 -20.14
N HIS A 273 -5.46 8.92 -20.86
CA HIS A 273 -6.28 7.76 -21.14
C HIS A 273 -5.43 6.50 -20.93
N ARG A 274 -5.53 5.92 -19.75
CA ARG A 274 -4.71 4.78 -19.29
C ARG A 274 -4.74 3.58 -20.24
N LYS A 275 -5.92 3.24 -20.76
CA LYS A 275 -6.07 2.11 -21.68
C LYS A 275 -5.26 2.25 -22.98
N CYS A 276 -4.96 3.48 -23.38
CA CYS A 276 -4.17 3.76 -24.57
C CYS A 276 -2.72 4.15 -24.26
N GLY A 277 -2.33 4.21 -23.00
CA GLY A 277 -1.01 4.71 -22.58
C GLY A 277 -0.78 6.16 -23.01
N VAL A 278 -1.84 6.97 -23.01
CA VAL A 278 -1.77 8.40 -23.39
C VAL A 278 -1.77 9.24 -22.14
N ARG A 279 -0.74 10.05 -21.99
CA ARG A 279 -0.56 11.08 -20.96
C ARG A 279 -0.32 12.41 -21.66
N LEU A 280 -1.08 13.44 -21.33
CA LEU A 280 -1.01 14.75 -21.93
C LEU A 280 -0.99 15.83 -20.83
N PHE A 281 -0.27 16.91 -21.10
CA PHE A 281 -0.36 18.13 -20.29
C PHE A 281 -1.41 19.09 -20.85
N PRO A 282 -1.83 20.12 -20.09
CA PRO A 282 -2.98 20.96 -20.45
C PRO A 282 -2.94 21.51 -21.88
N ALA A 283 -1.81 22.07 -22.32
CA ALA A 283 -1.64 22.60 -23.67
C ALA A 283 -1.80 21.53 -24.77
N GLU A 284 -1.41 20.28 -24.49
CA GLU A 284 -1.58 19.16 -25.41
C GLU A 284 -3.03 18.68 -25.44
N SER A 285 -3.69 18.64 -24.27
CA SER A 285 -5.10 18.27 -24.16
C SER A 285 -6.00 19.24 -24.92
N VAL A 286 -5.70 20.55 -24.87
CA VAL A 286 -6.41 21.57 -25.65
C VAL A 286 -6.25 21.32 -27.15
N ARG A 287 -5.03 21.01 -27.65
CA ARG A 287 -4.79 20.69 -29.08
C ARG A 287 -5.58 19.47 -29.55
N HIS A 288 -5.88 18.53 -28.66
CA HIS A 288 -6.68 17.34 -28.93
C HIS A 288 -8.15 17.48 -28.51
N ALA A 289 -8.63 18.71 -28.24
CA ALA A 289 -10.00 18.99 -27.83
C ALA A 289 -10.49 18.08 -26.66
N GLY A 290 -9.62 17.77 -25.71
CA GLY A 290 -9.92 16.92 -24.56
C GLY A 290 -10.16 15.44 -24.90
N THR A 291 -9.74 14.98 -26.10
CA THR A 291 -9.94 13.60 -26.55
C THR A 291 -8.59 12.87 -26.71
N CYS A 292 -8.63 11.57 -26.52
CA CYS A 292 -7.45 10.71 -26.67
C CYS A 292 -7.04 10.60 -28.15
N PRO A 293 -5.81 10.99 -28.54
CA PRO A 293 -5.34 10.95 -29.93
C PRO A 293 -5.28 9.53 -30.52
N LYS A 294 -5.27 8.49 -29.69
CA LYS A 294 -5.23 7.09 -30.16
C LYS A 294 -6.62 6.50 -30.42
N CYS A 295 -7.64 6.87 -29.66
CA CYS A 295 -8.95 6.22 -29.74
C CYS A 295 -10.16 7.18 -29.79
N GLY A 296 -9.96 8.49 -29.78
CA GLY A 296 -11.01 9.51 -29.85
C GLY A 296 -11.91 9.61 -28.61
N LYS A 297 -11.68 8.82 -27.55
CA LYS A 297 -12.49 8.89 -26.32
C LYS A 297 -12.07 10.08 -25.46
N PRO A 298 -12.97 10.63 -24.62
CA PRO A 298 -12.63 11.69 -23.70
C PRO A 298 -11.46 11.31 -22.79
N LEU A 299 -10.56 12.26 -22.54
CA LEU A 299 -9.49 12.13 -21.57
C LEU A 299 -10.05 12.22 -20.14
N THR A 300 -9.41 11.54 -19.21
CA THR A 300 -9.57 11.84 -17.77
C THR A 300 -8.77 13.08 -17.48
N ILE A 301 -9.44 14.17 -17.11
CA ILE A 301 -8.82 15.47 -16.84
C ILE A 301 -8.10 15.41 -15.48
N GLY A 302 -6.85 15.83 -15.48
CA GLY A 302 -5.98 15.88 -14.32
C GLY A 302 -6.05 17.21 -13.57
N VAL A 303 -5.30 17.26 -12.44
CA VAL A 303 -5.22 18.46 -11.59
C VAL A 303 -4.56 19.62 -12.32
N MET A 304 -3.47 19.35 -13.08
CA MET A 304 -2.76 20.41 -13.84
C MET A 304 -3.66 21.11 -14.82
N ASN A 305 -4.63 20.42 -15.44
CA ASN A 305 -5.56 21.05 -16.37
C ASN A 305 -6.48 22.03 -15.63
N ARG A 306 -6.99 21.66 -14.43
CA ARG A 306 -7.81 22.55 -13.63
C ARG A 306 -7.03 23.76 -13.10
N VAL A 307 -5.77 23.54 -12.70
CA VAL A 307 -4.88 24.64 -12.32
C VAL A 307 -4.65 25.59 -13.50
N ALA A 308 -4.36 25.06 -14.70
CA ALA A 308 -4.18 25.86 -15.91
C ALA A 308 -5.44 26.62 -16.34
N GLU A 309 -6.64 26.03 -16.12
CA GLU A 309 -7.93 26.70 -16.38
C GLU A 309 -8.14 27.93 -15.49
N LEU A 310 -7.69 27.90 -14.24
CA LEU A 310 -7.85 28.96 -13.26
C LEU A 310 -6.63 29.88 -13.14
N ALA A 311 -5.52 29.52 -13.80
CA ALA A 311 -4.30 30.32 -13.79
C ALA A 311 -4.43 31.62 -14.60
N ASP A 312 -3.88 32.70 -14.06
CA ASP A 312 -3.81 34.01 -14.67
C ASP A 312 -2.37 34.56 -14.73
N ARG A 313 -1.38 33.70 -14.41
CA ARG A 313 0.06 34.01 -14.42
C ARG A 313 0.84 32.90 -15.12
N PRO A 314 2.05 33.18 -15.64
CA PRO A 314 2.88 32.20 -16.29
C PRO A 314 3.42 31.17 -15.27
N GLU A 315 3.70 29.96 -15.76
CA GLU A 315 4.40 28.95 -15.00
C GLU A 315 5.77 29.48 -14.50
N GLY A 316 6.15 29.09 -13.27
CA GLY A 316 7.37 29.59 -12.63
C GLY A 316 7.23 30.94 -11.93
N PHE A 317 6.06 31.60 -11.99
CA PHE A 317 5.82 32.82 -11.21
C PHE A 317 5.84 32.53 -9.71
N ARG A 318 6.50 33.40 -8.94
CA ARG A 318 6.52 33.37 -7.48
C ARG A 318 6.10 34.73 -6.92
N PRO A 319 5.04 34.82 -6.10
CA PRO A 319 4.61 36.06 -5.48
C PRO A 319 5.70 36.67 -4.58
N PRO A 320 5.84 38.01 -4.54
CA PRO A 320 6.73 38.65 -3.57
C PRO A 320 6.38 38.24 -2.13
N GLY A 321 7.37 37.87 -1.33
CA GLY A 321 7.15 37.44 0.06
C GLY A 321 6.54 36.06 0.25
N ALA A 322 6.40 35.27 -0.84
CA ALA A 322 5.98 33.89 -0.72
C ALA A 322 6.92 33.07 0.20
N ALA A 323 6.33 32.29 1.10
CA ALA A 323 7.06 31.40 1.99
C ALA A 323 7.92 30.37 1.21
N ALA A 324 8.94 29.83 1.83
CA ALA A 324 9.77 28.80 1.19
C ALA A 324 8.96 27.53 0.88
N SER A 325 9.36 26.81 -0.16
CA SER A 325 8.76 25.54 -0.54
C SER A 325 9.86 24.59 -0.98
N ALA A 326 9.81 23.34 -0.51
CA ALA A 326 10.70 22.27 -0.95
C ALA A 326 9.90 20.99 -1.17
N ASN A 327 10.18 20.29 -2.28
CA ASN A 327 9.53 19.01 -2.56
C ASN A 327 10.42 17.86 -2.07
N MET A 328 9.80 16.81 -1.54
CA MET A 328 10.49 15.72 -0.84
C MET A 328 10.01 14.35 -1.29
N VAL A 329 10.91 13.38 -1.15
CA VAL A 329 10.63 11.94 -1.23
C VAL A 329 11.01 11.33 0.11
N SER A 330 10.22 10.39 0.62
CA SER A 330 10.49 9.80 1.92
C SER A 330 11.81 9.01 1.93
N LEU A 331 12.50 9.00 3.05
CA LEU A 331 13.77 8.27 3.19
C LEU A 331 13.64 6.78 2.84
N PRO A 332 12.55 6.06 3.23
CA PRO A 332 12.33 4.68 2.78
C PRO A 332 12.18 4.51 1.26
N GLU A 333 11.66 5.51 0.54
CA GLU A 333 11.55 5.47 -0.93
C GLU A 333 12.90 5.66 -1.58
N ILE A 334 13.72 6.59 -1.11
CA ILE A 334 15.08 6.84 -1.59
C ILE A 334 15.96 5.60 -1.38
N ILE A 335 15.95 5.03 -0.17
CA ILE A 335 16.73 3.82 0.12
C ILE A 335 16.21 2.64 -0.71
N GLY A 336 14.89 2.55 -0.88
CA GLY A 336 14.26 1.53 -1.71
C GLY A 336 14.74 1.57 -3.15
N GLU A 337 14.82 2.76 -3.75
CA GLU A 337 15.35 2.97 -5.10
C GLU A 337 16.83 2.58 -5.20
N VAL A 338 17.67 3.10 -4.30
CA VAL A 338 19.13 2.83 -4.32
C VAL A 338 19.45 1.35 -4.08
N ARG A 339 18.60 0.61 -3.35
CA ARG A 339 18.80 -0.81 -3.01
C ARG A 339 18.01 -1.76 -3.88
N ASP A 340 17.35 -1.27 -4.90
CA ASP A 340 16.41 -2.03 -5.74
C ASP A 340 15.48 -2.91 -4.89
N SER A 341 14.86 -2.30 -3.89
CA SER A 341 14.08 -3.00 -2.87
C SER A 341 12.81 -2.23 -2.52
N GLY A 342 11.69 -2.92 -2.32
CA GLY A 342 10.45 -2.26 -1.94
C GLY A 342 10.61 -1.42 -0.66
N ARG A 343 10.07 -0.20 -0.64
CA ARG A 343 10.13 0.75 0.50
C ARG A 343 9.67 0.18 1.84
N GLN A 344 8.88 -0.90 1.84
CA GLN A 344 8.40 -1.60 3.03
C GLN A 344 9.20 -2.86 3.34
N SER A 345 10.30 -3.14 2.63
CA SER A 345 11.13 -4.30 2.89
C SER A 345 11.85 -4.16 4.23
N LYS A 346 12.16 -5.30 4.87
CA LYS A 346 12.92 -5.31 6.13
C LYS A 346 14.31 -4.69 5.96
N ARG A 347 14.93 -4.87 4.79
CA ARG A 347 16.24 -4.30 4.47
C ARG A 347 16.19 -2.77 4.52
N VAL A 348 15.20 -2.17 3.85
CA VAL A 348 15.00 -0.71 3.85
C VAL A 348 14.69 -0.22 5.27
N ALA A 349 13.79 -0.90 6.00
CA ALA A 349 13.45 -0.51 7.37
C ALA A 349 14.67 -0.50 8.30
N MET A 350 15.53 -1.54 8.23
CA MET A 350 16.76 -1.61 9.04
C MET A 350 17.75 -0.51 8.69
N GLU A 351 17.87 -0.12 7.41
CA GLU A 351 18.77 0.94 6.99
C GLU A 351 18.25 2.32 7.42
N VAL A 352 16.94 2.56 7.33
CA VAL A 352 16.27 3.74 7.89
C VAL A 352 16.50 3.81 9.41
N ASP A 353 16.31 2.70 10.13
CA ASP A 353 16.53 2.65 11.57
C ASP A 353 17.96 3.00 11.94
N ARG A 354 18.93 2.52 11.18
CA ARG A 354 20.35 2.82 11.38
C ARG A 354 20.67 4.29 11.15
N LEU A 355 20.16 4.88 10.06
CA LEU A 355 20.35 6.30 9.76
C LEU A 355 19.69 7.19 10.82
N VAL A 356 18.45 6.91 11.17
CA VAL A 356 17.71 7.67 12.18
C VAL A 356 18.36 7.56 13.56
N ALA A 357 18.86 6.40 13.93
CA ALA A 357 19.57 6.23 15.21
C ALA A 357 20.88 7.03 15.27
N ALA A 358 21.59 7.15 14.14
CA ALA A 358 22.90 7.79 14.06
C ALA A 358 22.83 9.31 13.82
N LEU A 359 21.93 9.76 12.93
CA LEU A 359 21.88 11.16 12.46
C LEU A 359 20.68 11.95 12.96
N GLY A 360 19.67 11.29 13.53
CA GLY A 360 18.46 11.96 13.99
C GLY A 360 17.23 11.71 13.10
N PRO A 361 16.17 12.51 13.27
CA PRO A 361 14.90 12.30 12.61
C PRO A 361 14.99 12.38 11.07
N GLU A 362 14.05 11.72 10.39
CA GLU A 362 14.01 11.61 8.93
C GLU A 362 14.07 12.97 8.22
N LEU A 363 13.26 13.96 8.65
CA LEU A 363 13.27 15.28 8.02
C LEU A 363 14.61 16.00 8.20
N HIS A 364 15.29 15.82 9.35
CA HIS A 364 16.64 16.33 9.52
C HIS A 364 17.63 15.67 8.54
N ILE A 365 17.56 14.35 8.37
CA ILE A 365 18.40 13.63 7.40
C ILE A 365 18.15 14.13 5.98
N LEU A 366 16.89 14.35 5.60
CA LEU A 366 16.53 14.78 4.25
C LEU A 366 16.88 16.25 3.99
N CYS A 367 16.74 17.14 4.99
CA CYS A 367 16.91 18.60 4.80
C CYS A 367 18.29 19.11 5.19
N ASP A 368 18.85 18.68 6.34
CA ASP A 368 19.91 19.42 7.05
C ASP A 368 21.19 18.63 7.25
N ALA A 369 21.13 17.30 7.46
CA ALA A 369 22.28 16.48 7.79
C ALA A 369 23.37 16.55 6.73
N ASP A 370 24.63 16.50 7.16
CA ASP A 370 25.78 16.50 6.25
C ASP A 370 25.77 15.25 5.36
N THR A 371 25.88 15.46 4.06
CA THR A 371 25.91 14.37 3.06
C THR A 371 27.10 13.45 3.23
N ALA A 372 28.24 13.94 3.75
CA ALA A 372 29.40 13.11 4.09
C ALA A 372 29.07 12.13 5.25
N ASP A 373 28.30 12.57 6.25
CA ASP A 373 27.85 11.72 7.34
C ASP A 373 26.85 10.67 6.86
N ILE A 374 25.92 11.05 5.98
CA ILE A 374 25.00 10.13 5.33
C ILE A 374 25.79 9.08 4.53
N GLY A 375 26.78 9.52 3.76
CA GLY A 375 27.63 8.65 2.95
C GLY A 375 28.42 7.63 3.78
N ARG A 376 28.93 8.04 4.95
CA ARG A 376 29.63 7.14 5.91
C ARG A 376 28.71 6.03 6.44
N ILE A 377 27.44 6.32 6.64
CA ILE A 377 26.49 5.38 7.26
C ILE A 377 25.78 4.53 6.21
N ALA A 378 25.27 5.13 5.14
CA ALA A 378 24.42 4.47 4.15
C ALA A 378 25.06 4.28 2.77
N GLY A 379 26.30 4.77 2.59
CA GLY A 379 27.03 4.70 1.33
C GLY A 379 26.80 5.91 0.42
N SER A 380 27.70 6.09 -0.54
CA SER A 380 27.77 7.26 -1.41
C SER A 380 26.53 7.48 -2.26
N LEU A 381 25.89 6.39 -2.73
CA LEU A 381 24.67 6.49 -3.54
C LEU A 381 23.48 7.07 -2.77
N VAL A 382 23.32 6.75 -1.48
CA VAL A 382 22.25 7.32 -0.65
C VAL A 382 22.54 8.81 -0.39
N ALA A 383 23.80 9.16 -0.15
CA ALA A 383 24.21 10.56 0.01
C ALA A 383 23.96 11.36 -1.28
N GLU A 384 24.32 10.79 -2.43
CA GLU A 384 24.06 11.41 -3.74
C GLU A 384 22.58 11.56 -4.03
N ALA A 385 21.75 10.56 -3.74
CA ALA A 385 20.30 10.64 -3.88
C ALA A 385 19.70 11.80 -3.07
N ILE A 386 20.15 11.97 -1.82
CA ILE A 386 19.70 13.08 -0.96
C ILE A 386 20.22 14.43 -1.46
N THR A 387 21.43 14.47 -1.99
CA THR A 387 22.00 15.67 -2.64
C THR A 387 21.15 16.09 -3.84
N ARG A 388 20.83 15.16 -4.74
CA ARG A 388 19.95 15.42 -5.89
C ARG A 388 18.56 15.88 -5.46
N LEU A 389 17.99 15.26 -4.44
CA LEU A 389 16.71 15.67 -3.89
C LEU A 389 16.75 17.14 -3.41
N ARG A 390 17.76 17.50 -2.62
CA ARG A 390 17.94 18.86 -2.08
C ARG A 390 18.15 19.90 -3.19
N ASN A 391 18.81 19.52 -4.28
CA ASN A 391 19.01 20.37 -5.45
C ASN A 391 17.79 20.42 -6.39
N GLY A 392 16.77 19.57 -6.17
CA GLY A 392 15.63 19.43 -7.08
C GLY A 392 15.96 18.66 -8.38
N GLU A 393 17.10 17.97 -8.42
CA GLU A 393 17.57 17.17 -9.56
C GLU A 393 16.92 15.78 -9.56
N VAL A 394 15.59 15.75 -9.72
CA VAL A 394 14.80 14.51 -9.69
C VAL A 394 14.14 14.25 -11.04
N ILE A 395 14.00 12.98 -11.37
CA ILE A 395 13.31 12.51 -12.55
C ILE A 395 11.83 12.35 -12.21
N LYS A 396 10.97 13.04 -12.96
CA LYS A 396 9.55 13.10 -12.72
C LYS A 396 8.77 12.47 -13.87
N GLU A 397 8.01 11.44 -13.59
CA GLU A 397 7.05 10.85 -14.51
C GLU A 397 5.65 11.05 -13.94
N ALA A 398 4.88 11.98 -14.52
CA ALA A 398 3.58 12.36 -13.99
C ALA A 398 2.57 11.20 -14.08
N GLY A 399 1.81 10.99 -13.00
CA GLY A 399 0.69 10.06 -13.02
C GLY A 399 -0.54 10.62 -13.73
N TYR A 400 -1.41 9.74 -14.21
CA TYR A 400 -2.58 10.09 -15.02
C TYR A 400 -3.63 8.99 -14.98
N ASP A 401 -4.90 9.34 -15.11
CA ASP A 401 -6.04 8.41 -15.26
C ASP A 401 -6.02 7.22 -14.28
N GLY A 402 -5.70 7.49 -13.02
CA GLY A 402 -5.66 6.49 -11.95
C GLY A 402 -4.35 5.71 -11.84
N GLU A 403 -3.37 6.01 -12.66
CA GLU A 403 -2.01 5.47 -12.60
C GLU A 403 -1.11 6.41 -11.80
N TYR A 404 -0.36 5.87 -10.83
CA TYR A 404 0.59 6.68 -10.06
C TYR A 404 1.76 7.13 -10.93
N GLY A 405 2.22 8.36 -10.69
CA GLY A 405 3.49 8.81 -11.23
C GLY A 405 4.68 8.18 -10.49
N VAL A 406 5.85 8.40 -11.04
CA VAL A 406 7.12 7.89 -10.51
C VAL A 406 8.08 9.04 -10.32
N ILE A 407 8.65 9.14 -9.13
CA ILE A 407 9.72 10.08 -8.80
C ILE A 407 10.97 9.26 -8.53
N ARG A 408 12.08 9.58 -9.23
CA ARG A 408 13.35 8.86 -9.12
C ARG A 408 14.51 9.83 -8.90
N MET A 409 15.48 9.37 -8.12
CA MET A 409 16.75 10.08 -7.94
C MET A 409 17.77 9.75 -9.06
N PHE A 410 17.64 8.54 -9.64
CA PHE A 410 18.57 8.02 -10.64
C PHE A 410 17.83 7.48 -11.87
N ARG A 411 18.51 7.53 -13.02
CA ARG A 411 18.11 6.72 -14.16
C ARG A 411 18.47 5.25 -13.90
N PRO A 412 17.72 4.28 -14.41
CA PRO A 412 18.02 2.86 -14.22
C PRO A 412 19.45 2.47 -14.62
N GLN A 413 20.00 3.13 -15.64
CA GLN A 413 21.37 2.88 -16.13
C GLN A 413 22.44 3.36 -15.14
N GLU A 414 22.16 4.41 -14.35
CA GLU A 414 23.10 4.94 -13.35
C GLU A 414 23.25 3.97 -12.17
N LEU A 415 22.19 3.28 -11.79
CA LEU A 415 22.22 2.27 -10.73
C LEU A 415 22.84 0.95 -11.21
N ALA A 416 22.62 0.54 -12.46
CA ALA A 416 23.20 -0.68 -13.02
C ALA A 416 24.75 -0.61 -13.21
N GLY A 417 25.30 0.59 -13.33
CA GLY A 417 26.76 0.80 -13.42
C GLY A 417 27.46 0.90 -12.06
N ALA A 418 26.73 1.17 -10.98
CA ALA A 418 27.31 1.37 -9.65
C ALA A 418 27.65 0.06 -8.91
N ASP A 419 27.03 -1.05 -9.27
CA ASP A 419 27.37 -2.37 -8.73
C ASP A 419 28.68 -2.96 -9.28
N ALA A 420 29.30 -2.31 -10.28
CA ALA A 420 30.56 -2.74 -10.88
C ALA A 420 31.80 -2.10 -10.26
N LEU A 421 31.68 -1.21 -9.28
CA LEU A 421 32.79 -0.52 -8.60
C LEU A 421 32.89 -0.95 -7.13
N PHE A 422 33.21 -2.22 -6.90
CA PHE A 422 33.83 -2.64 -5.65
C PHE A 422 35.34 -2.39 -5.71
N ASP A 423 35.82 -1.60 -4.76
CA ASP A 423 37.16 -1.39 -4.26
C ASP A 423 38.27 -2.25 -4.92
N ILE A 424 38.97 -1.66 -5.88
CA ILE A 424 40.36 -1.98 -6.15
C ILE A 424 41.12 -0.73 -5.75
N PRO A 425 42.06 -0.78 -4.78
CA PRO A 425 42.89 0.36 -4.47
C PRO A 425 43.79 0.65 -5.64
N ALA A 426 43.75 1.91 -6.13
CA ALA A 426 44.62 2.38 -7.20
C ALA A 426 46.09 2.34 -6.74
N PRO A 427 47.01 1.85 -7.58
CA PRO A 427 48.42 2.02 -7.32
C PRO A 427 48.82 3.50 -7.49
N ALA A 428 49.57 4.01 -6.50
CA ALA A 428 50.11 5.35 -6.50
C ALA A 428 51.11 5.54 -7.67
N GLY A 429 51.00 6.67 -8.35
CA GLY A 429 52.10 7.27 -9.06
C GLY A 429 51.96 7.37 -10.59
N ALA A 430 51.63 8.59 -11.04
CA ALA A 430 52.39 9.29 -12.11
C ALA A 430 51.84 10.72 -12.24
N GLU A 431 52.71 11.65 -11.91
CA GLU A 431 52.58 13.09 -12.09
C GLU A 431 52.69 13.54 -13.55
N ALA A 432 52.04 14.67 -13.79
CA ALA A 432 52.43 15.80 -14.68
C ALA A 432 52.32 15.65 -16.21
N ALA A 433 51.52 16.52 -16.78
CA ALA A 433 52.05 17.65 -17.58
C ALA A 433 50.93 18.60 -18.04
N ALA A 434 51.20 19.84 -17.84
CA ALA A 434 50.42 21.02 -18.21
C ALA A 434 50.42 21.30 -19.71
N GLY A 435 49.38 22.04 -20.15
CA GLY A 435 49.36 22.62 -21.49
C GLY A 435 48.15 23.53 -21.70
N THR A 436 48.34 24.80 -21.39
CA THR A 436 47.54 26.00 -21.66
C THR A 436 47.33 26.24 -23.15
N HIS A 437 46.21 26.89 -23.50
CA HIS A 437 45.90 27.96 -24.48
C HIS A 437 44.44 27.81 -24.92
N GLY A 438 43.56 28.74 -24.80
CA GLY A 438 43.65 30.17 -25.06
C GLY A 438 42.62 30.55 -26.09
N ALA A 439 41.61 31.29 -25.64
CA ALA A 439 40.90 32.40 -26.31
C ALA A 439 40.41 32.33 -27.78
N ASP A 440 39.17 32.57 -27.90
CA ASP A 440 38.60 33.79 -28.56
C ASP A 440 37.90 33.66 -29.94
N ARG A 441 36.69 34.25 -29.95
CA ARG A 441 36.01 35.03 -31.04
C ARG A 441 35.17 34.38 -32.14
N ARG A 442 33.89 34.67 -31.94
CA ARG A 442 32.98 35.45 -32.86
C ARG A 442 32.76 34.98 -34.31
N ALA A 443 31.50 34.81 -34.55
CA ALA A 443 30.58 35.67 -35.36
C ALA A 443 30.18 35.15 -36.75
N GLU A 444 28.86 35.17 -36.94
CA GLU A 444 28.13 35.63 -38.18
C GLU A 444 28.17 34.83 -39.47
N GLY A 445 26.95 34.64 -39.96
CA GLY A 445 26.70 34.66 -41.40
C GLY A 445 25.79 33.53 -41.92
N GLU A 446 24.49 33.71 -41.89
CA GLU A 446 23.55 34.06 -42.95
C GLU A 446 23.43 33.14 -44.18
N ARG A 447 22.16 32.74 -44.41
CA ARG A 447 21.45 32.59 -45.70
C ARG A 447 21.88 31.45 -46.63
N THR A 448 21.05 30.68 -47.25
CA THR A 448 19.79 30.87 -47.93
C THR A 448 19.38 29.56 -48.62
N SER A 449 18.07 29.34 -48.64
CA SER A 449 17.24 28.95 -49.78
C SER A 449 17.41 27.57 -50.47
N GLY A 450 16.28 26.90 -50.61
CA GLY A 450 15.98 26.04 -51.75
C GLY A 450 15.11 24.81 -51.43
N GLY A 451 13.83 24.96 -51.43
CA GLY A 451 12.93 23.86 -51.83
C GLY A 451 12.70 23.91 -53.33
N PRO A 452 11.77 23.24 -53.95
CA PRO A 452 10.92 22.12 -53.55
C PRO A 452 10.92 20.99 -54.61
N ALA A 453 10.26 19.88 -54.39
CA ALA A 453 9.36 19.23 -55.36
C ALA A 453 9.06 17.76 -55.04
N ASP A 454 7.84 17.52 -54.76
CA ASP A 454 7.06 16.31 -55.06
C ASP A 454 6.83 16.25 -56.60
N PRO A 455 6.45 15.18 -57.29
CA PRO A 455 5.36 14.32 -56.97
C PRO A 455 5.36 12.85 -57.49
N ALA A 456 4.50 12.07 -56.94
CA ALA A 456 3.49 11.23 -57.59
C ALA A 456 3.77 9.84 -58.15
N ARG A 457 2.89 8.96 -57.73
CA ARG A 457 2.14 7.90 -58.47
C ARG A 457 2.83 6.56 -58.73
N ALA A 458 2.24 5.51 -58.19
CA ALA A 458 1.08 4.72 -58.61
C ALA A 458 1.45 3.26 -58.99
N GLY A 459 0.57 2.34 -58.58
CA GLY A 459 0.39 1.02 -59.22
C GLY A 459 0.86 -0.14 -58.35
N GLY A 460 0.07 -0.92 -57.75
CA GLY A 460 -0.98 -1.78 -58.32
C GLY A 460 -0.41 -3.16 -58.65
N GLY A 461 -0.83 -4.24 -57.98
CA GLY A 461 -0.58 -5.58 -58.44
C GLY A 461 -0.63 -6.67 -57.39
N THR A 462 -1.73 -7.33 -57.36
CA THR A 462 -2.01 -8.65 -56.79
C THR A 462 -1.16 -9.73 -57.39
N ALA A 463 -0.71 -10.75 -56.63
CA ALA A 463 -0.96 -12.16 -56.99
C ALA A 463 -0.27 -13.14 -56.02
N ASP A 464 -0.97 -14.18 -55.80
CA ASP A 464 -0.67 -15.44 -55.13
C ASP A 464 0.65 -16.10 -55.49
N GLY A 465 1.20 -16.93 -54.64
CA GLY A 465 2.32 -17.81 -54.95
C GLY A 465 2.79 -18.66 -53.78
N GLU A 466 2.45 -19.93 -53.87
CA GLU A 466 2.78 -21.09 -53.08
C GLU A 466 4.23 -21.23 -52.62
N TRP A 467 4.36 -21.95 -51.51
CA TRP A 467 5.62 -22.53 -50.97
C TRP A 467 6.16 -23.63 -51.88
N PRO A 468 7.48 -23.84 -51.92
CA PRO A 468 7.93 -25.16 -51.48
C PRO A 468 9.16 -25.11 -50.56
N GLY A 469 9.28 -26.16 -49.75
CA GLY A 469 10.32 -26.34 -48.78
C GLY A 469 11.70 -26.64 -49.33
N GLY A 470 12.67 -26.40 -48.47
CA GLY A 470 14.08 -26.73 -48.73
C GLY A 470 14.89 -26.64 -47.42
N GLY A 471 15.22 -27.80 -46.88
CA GLY A 471 15.99 -27.93 -45.66
C GLY A 471 17.41 -27.38 -45.81
N ARG A 472 17.85 -26.69 -44.76
CA ARG A 472 19.30 -26.44 -44.56
C ARG A 472 19.69 -26.85 -43.14
N ARG A 473 20.64 -27.77 -43.08
CA ARG A 473 21.40 -28.24 -41.92
C ARG A 473 22.03 -27.02 -41.21
N PRO A 474 22.13 -27.06 -39.83
CA PRO A 474 22.88 -26.03 -39.10
C PRO A 474 24.37 -26.25 -39.25
N VAL A 475 25.06 -25.16 -39.57
CA VAL A 475 26.55 -25.05 -39.54
C VAL A 475 26.96 -25.02 -38.08
N GLN A 476 27.77 -25.99 -37.69
CA GLN A 476 28.50 -26.04 -36.42
C GLN A 476 29.48 -24.86 -36.32
N ARG A 477 29.34 -24.03 -35.26
CA ARG A 477 30.41 -23.12 -34.83
C ARG A 477 31.27 -23.82 -33.79
N PRO A 478 32.59 -23.61 -33.76
CA PRO A 478 33.53 -24.30 -32.89
C PRO A 478 33.35 -23.87 -31.43
N GLY A 479 33.59 -24.83 -30.54
CA GLY A 479 33.28 -24.85 -29.15
C GLY A 479 33.89 -23.72 -28.30
N ALA A 480 33.06 -23.20 -27.40
CA ALA A 480 33.53 -22.59 -26.17
C ALA A 480 33.84 -23.74 -25.16
N PRO A 481 34.85 -23.57 -24.32
CA PRO A 481 35.25 -24.60 -23.36
C PRO A 481 34.14 -24.89 -22.37
N PRO A 482 34.00 -26.14 -21.87
CA PRO A 482 32.99 -26.52 -20.93
C PRO A 482 33.26 -25.83 -19.59
N CYS A 483 32.25 -25.15 -19.06
CA CYS A 483 32.21 -24.73 -17.67
C CYS A 483 32.22 -25.99 -16.78
N PRO A 484 32.99 -25.98 -15.71
CA PRO A 484 33.06 -27.15 -14.83
C PRO A 484 31.73 -27.41 -14.16
N GLU A 485 31.14 -28.56 -14.42
CA GLU A 485 30.07 -29.16 -13.64
C GLU A 485 30.63 -29.51 -12.25
N THR A 486 30.52 -28.56 -11.31
CA THR A 486 30.78 -28.87 -9.90
C THR A 486 29.44 -29.04 -9.18
N GLY A 487 29.29 -30.19 -8.58
CA GLY A 487 28.14 -30.71 -7.89
C GLY A 487 27.42 -29.71 -6.96
N HIS A 488 26.15 -29.48 -7.28
CA HIS A 488 25.31 -28.56 -6.54
C HIS A 488 24.23 -29.26 -5.67
N ALA A 489 24.28 -30.59 -5.53
CA ALA A 489 23.31 -31.35 -4.74
C ALA A 489 23.28 -30.94 -3.25
N ASP A 490 24.42 -30.65 -2.64
CA ASP A 490 24.48 -30.18 -1.26
C ASP A 490 24.12 -28.69 -1.09
N GLY A 491 24.23 -27.87 -2.14
CA GLY A 491 23.95 -26.44 -2.08
C GLY A 491 22.47 -26.08 -1.96
N LEU A 492 21.56 -26.73 -2.71
CA LEU A 492 20.12 -26.44 -2.69
C LEU A 492 19.43 -26.87 -1.40
N LEU A 493 19.97 -27.87 -0.70
CA LEU A 493 19.45 -28.36 0.57
C LEU A 493 20.19 -27.77 1.79
N ALA A 494 21.23 -26.99 1.55
CA ALA A 494 21.98 -26.35 2.60
C ALA A 494 21.10 -25.40 3.42
N GLY A 495 21.18 -25.54 4.75
CA GLY A 495 20.41 -24.70 5.68
C GLY A 495 18.93 -25.05 5.83
N LEU A 496 18.43 -26.09 5.17
CA LEU A 496 17.12 -26.70 5.48
C LEU A 496 17.26 -27.61 6.69
N ASP A 497 16.25 -27.59 7.55
CA ASP A 497 16.14 -28.56 8.63
C ASP A 497 15.72 -29.96 8.09
N PRO A 498 15.78 -31.05 8.91
CA PRO A 498 15.44 -32.38 8.45
C PRO A 498 14.05 -32.51 7.86
N ASP A 499 13.00 -31.88 8.47
CA ASP A 499 11.62 -31.95 7.99
C ASP A 499 11.48 -31.19 6.65
N GLN A 500 12.11 -30.02 6.54
CA GLN A 500 12.13 -29.21 5.32
C GLN A 500 12.89 -29.92 4.19
N ARG A 501 14.00 -30.57 4.51
CA ARG A 501 14.80 -31.34 3.55
C ARG A 501 14.04 -32.55 3.03
N GLU A 502 13.39 -33.31 3.93
CA GLU A 502 12.53 -34.42 3.56
C GLU A 502 11.42 -33.95 2.62
N ALA A 503 10.73 -32.84 2.95
CA ALA A 503 9.67 -32.27 2.10
C ALA A 503 10.20 -31.81 0.75
N ALA A 504 11.40 -31.21 0.68
CA ALA A 504 12.00 -30.76 -0.57
C ALA A 504 12.36 -31.95 -1.49
N GLN A 505 12.73 -33.10 -0.93
CA GLN A 505 13.15 -34.28 -1.67
C GLN A 505 12.04 -35.33 -1.89
N ALA A 506 10.88 -35.23 -1.29
CA ALA A 506 9.79 -36.17 -1.40
C ALA A 506 9.34 -36.38 -2.86
N ARG A 507 8.73 -37.51 -3.20
CA ARG A 507 8.17 -37.86 -4.50
C ARG A 507 6.66 -38.08 -4.40
N GLY A 508 5.94 -37.90 -5.49
CA GLY A 508 4.51 -38.12 -5.61
C GLY A 508 3.68 -36.96 -5.02
N PRO A 509 2.38 -37.12 -4.95
CA PRO A 509 1.51 -36.17 -4.30
C PRO A 509 1.94 -35.94 -2.85
N LEU A 510 2.11 -34.69 -2.46
CA LEU A 510 2.67 -34.32 -1.17
C LEU A 510 1.84 -33.28 -0.46
N LEU A 511 1.42 -33.56 0.76
CA LEU A 511 0.85 -32.62 1.70
C LEU A 511 1.90 -32.19 2.71
N ILE A 512 2.23 -30.91 2.77
CA ILE A 512 3.13 -30.35 3.77
C ILE A 512 2.30 -29.60 4.82
N LEU A 513 2.22 -30.17 6.02
CA LEU A 513 1.57 -29.55 7.15
C LEU A 513 2.54 -28.59 7.83
N ALA A 514 2.33 -27.29 7.67
CA ALA A 514 3.33 -26.30 8.04
C ALA A 514 2.72 -25.13 8.81
N GLY A 515 2.98 -25.05 10.13
CA GLY A 515 2.49 -23.98 10.98
C GLY A 515 3.11 -22.61 10.74
N PRO A 516 2.64 -21.61 11.50
CA PRO A 516 3.21 -20.28 11.42
C PRO A 516 4.70 -20.32 11.76
N GLY A 517 5.52 -19.64 10.93
CA GLY A 517 6.96 -19.53 11.22
C GLY A 517 7.81 -20.78 10.97
N THR A 518 7.26 -21.85 10.39
CA THR A 518 8.00 -23.08 10.06
C THR A 518 8.74 -23.03 8.73
N GLY A 519 8.63 -21.93 7.98
CA GLY A 519 9.31 -21.76 6.71
C GLY A 519 8.58 -22.34 5.50
N LYS A 520 7.23 -22.31 5.47
CA LYS A 520 6.38 -22.78 4.35
C LYS A 520 6.94 -22.42 2.98
N THR A 521 6.99 -21.15 2.67
CA THR A 521 7.43 -20.66 1.35
C THR A 521 8.88 -21.04 1.05
N ARG A 522 9.77 -21.06 2.06
CA ARG A 522 11.15 -21.54 1.90
C ARG A 522 11.20 -22.99 1.48
N THR A 523 10.47 -23.86 2.18
CA THR A 523 10.42 -25.29 1.86
C THR A 523 9.91 -25.53 0.45
N LEU A 524 8.82 -24.79 0.06
CA LEU A 524 8.22 -24.94 -1.26
C LEU A 524 9.16 -24.46 -2.38
N THR A 525 9.86 -23.33 -2.20
CA THR A 525 10.82 -22.82 -3.20
C THR A 525 12.02 -23.75 -3.36
N HIS A 526 12.56 -24.30 -2.27
CA HIS A 526 13.65 -25.26 -2.35
C HIS A 526 13.21 -26.57 -3.01
N ARG A 527 11.97 -27.05 -2.76
CA ARG A 527 11.42 -28.21 -3.47
C ARG A 527 11.35 -27.98 -4.97
N ILE A 528 10.79 -26.83 -5.41
CA ILE A 528 10.73 -26.47 -6.84
C ILE A 528 12.14 -26.44 -7.43
N ALA A 529 13.10 -25.87 -6.72
CA ALA A 529 14.49 -25.82 -7.18
C ALA A 529 15.11 -27.23 -7.33
N VAL A 530 14.86 -28.14 -6.39
CA VAL A 530 15.28 -29.55 -6.46
C VAL A 530 14.64 -30.27 -7.64
N LEU A 531 13.34 -30.08 -7.89
CA LEU A 531 12.64 -30.67 -9.04
C LEU A 531 13.28 -30.23 -10.36
N VAL A 532 13.69 -28.99 -10.49
CA VAL A 532 14.29 -28.47 -11.72
C VAL A 532 15.77 -28.84 -11.86
N ALA A 533 16.55 -28.67 -10.79
CA ALA A 533 18.00 -28.85 -10.86
C ALA A 533 18.41 -30.32 -10.80
N GLU A 534 17.77 -31.12 -9.93
CA GLU A 534 18.18 -32.50 -9.68
C GLU A 534 17.33 -33.52 -10.47
N ARG A 535 16.05 -33.22 -10.73
CA ARG A 535 15.14 -34.14 -11.42
C ARG A 535 14.85 -33.77 -12.87
N GLY A 536 15.46 -32.70 -13.36
CA GLY A 536 15.36 -32.29 -14.76
C GLY A 536 13.95 -31.89 -15.21
N VAL A 537 13.07 -31.44 -14.27
CA VAL A 537 11.76 -30.91 -14.64
C VAL A 537 11.99 -29.54 -15.32
N PRO A 538 11.52 -29.34 -16.55
CA PRO A 538 11.64 -28.04 -17.19
C PRO A 538 10.95 -26.94 -16.34
N PRO A 539 11.54 -25.76 -16.16
CA PRO A 539 10.92 -24.68 -15.40
C PRO A 539 9.52 -24.31 -15.89
N GLU A 540 9.30 -24.38 -17.20
CA GLU A 540 7.99 -24.10 -17.86
C GLU A 540 6.93 -25.15 -17.53
N ALA A 541 7.35 -26.34 -17.14
CA ALA A 541 6.46 -27.41 -16.69
C ALA A 541 6.19 -27.38 -15.19
N CYS A 542 6.66 -26.33 -14.49
CA CYS A 542 6.39 -26.08 -13.09
C CYS A 542 5.39 -24.95 -12.93
N LEU A 543 4.23 -25.25 -12.31
CA LEU A 543 3.21 -24.29 -11.93
C LEU A 543 3.26 -24.08 -10.41
N ALA A 544 3.37 -22.84 -9.97
CA ALA A 544 3.26 -22.50 -8.55
C ALA A 544 2.09 -21.52 -8.32
N LEU A 545 1.16 -21.92 -7.48
CA LEU A 545 -0.04 -21.16 -7.15
C LEU A 545 0.04 -20.63 -5.71
N THR A 546 -0.29 -19.37 -5.53
CA THR A 546 -0.32 -18.71 -4.24
C THR A 546 -1.61 -17.92 -4.07
N PHE A 547 -1.95 -17.59 -2.82
CA PHE A 547 -3.17 -16.84 -2.53
C PHE A 547 -3.10 -15.36 -2.94
N THR A 548 -1.90 -14.74 -2.93
CA THR A 548 -1.74 -13.30 -3.23
C THR A 548 -0.66 -13.05 -4.28
N ARG A 549 -0.83 -11.96 -5.04
CA ARG A 549 0.20 -11.49 -6.01
C ARG A 549 1.54 -11.23 -5.33
N ARG A 550 1.52 -10.74 -4.09
CA ARG A 550 2.74 -10.49 -3.30
C ARG A 550 3.48 -11.79 -2.98
N ALA A 551 2.77 -12.83 -2.55
CA ALA A 551 3.38 -14.14 -2.30
C ALA A 551 3.96 -14.75 -3.59
N ALA A 552 3.29 -14.56 -4.74
CA ALA A 552 3.81 -14.99 -6.03
C ALA A 552 5.12 -14.24 -6.41
N ALA A 553 5.18 -12.94 -6.16
CA ALA A 553 6.40 -12.15 -6.40
C ALA A 553 7.54 -12.56 -5.46
N GLU A 554 7.27 -12.75 -4.17
CA GLU A 554 8.26 -13.23 -3.18
C GLU A 554 8.79 -14.63 -3.53
N MET A 555 7.91 -15.52 -4.02
CA MET A 555 8.31 -16.87 -4.45
C MET A 555 9.23 -16.80 -5.68
N ARG A 556 8.92 -15.93 -6.63
CA ARG A 556 9.74 -15.71 -7.83
C ARG A 556 11.13 -15.16 -7.48
N GLU A 557 11.20 -14.16 -6.60
CA GLU A 557 12.45 -13.60 -6.10
C GLU A 557 13.33 -14.70 -5.45
N ARG A 558 12.75 -15.53 -4.59
CA ARG A 558 13.48 -16.62 -3.91
C ARG A 558 13.96 -17.69 -4.88
N LEU A 559 13.15 -18.05 -5.87
CA LEU A 559 13.58 -18.97 -6.93
C LEU A 559 14.66 -18.35 -7.82
N GLY A 560 14.62 -17.02 -8.02
CA GLY A 560 15.67 -16.27 -8.70
C GLY A 560 17.03 -16.38 -8.03
N VAL A 561 17.06 -16.40 -6.70
CA VAL A 561 18.29 -16.62 -5.94
C VAL A 561 18.77 -18.07 -6.05
N LEU A 562 17.86 -19.04 -6.03
CA LEU A 562 18.20 -20.48 -6.10
C LEU A 562 18.55 -20.94 -7.51
N LEU A 563 17.95 -20.37 -8.53
CA LEU A 563 18.07 -20.72 -9.95
C LEU A 563 18.17 -19.47 -10.85
N PRO A 564 19.24 -18.67 -10.77
CA PRO A 564 19.31 -17.36 -11.43
C PRO A 564 19.04 -17.38 -12.94
N ALA A 565 19.56 -18.38 -13.64
CA ALA A 565 19.44 -18.48 -15.10
C ALA A 565 18.06 -19.00 -15.59
N ARG A 566 17.15 -19.35 -14.68
CA ARG A 566 15.88 -20.05 -15.02
C ARG A 566 14.64 -19.41 -14.39
N ALA A 567 14.78 -18.37 -13.60
CA ALA A 567 13.72 -17.79 -12.77
C ALA A 567 12.53 -17.26 -13.58
N ASP A 568 12.77 -16.67 -14.74
CA ASP A 568 11.72 -16.03 -15.56
C ASP A 568 10.87 -17.07 -16.32
N ARG A 569 11.27 -18.33 -16.36
CA ARG A 569 10.60 -19.39 -17.10
C ARG A 569 9.52 -20.10 -16.28
N PHE A 570 9.43 -19.85 -14.95
CA PHE A 570 8.41 -20.46 -14.10
C PHE A 570 7.06 -19.77 -14.23
N MET A 571 5.98 -20.56 -14.24
CA MET A 571 4.64 -20.03 -14.06
C MET A 571 4.30 -19.90 -12.57
N ILE A 572 4.56 -18.71 -11.99
CA ILE A 572 4.25 -18.42 -10.58
C ILE A 572 3.16 -17.35 -10.53
N THR A 573 1.97 -17.70 -10.05
CA THR A 573 0.81 -16.81 -10.12
C THR A 573 -0.24 -17.14 -9.04
N THR A 574 -1.36 -16.40 -9.03
CA THR A 574 -2.55 -16.75 -8.23
C THR A 574 -3.52 -17.57 -9.08
N PHE A 575 -4.53 -18.24 -8.48
CA PHE A 575 -5.59 -18.92 -9.22
C PHE A 575 -6.25 -18.01 -10.26
N HIS A 576 -6.59 -16.78 -9.91
CA HIS A 576 -7.16 -15.79 -10.84
C HIS A 576 -6.19 -15.39 -11.95
N GLY A 577 -4.90 -15.28 -11.63
CA GLY A 577 -3.88 -15.01 -12.65
C GLY A 577 -3.69 -16.16 -13.63
N LEU A 578 -3.76 -17.41 -13.15
CA LEU A 578 -3.75 -18.60 -13.99
C LEU A 578 -4.97 -18.65 -14.89
N GLY A 579 -6.16 -18.44 -14.32
CA GLY A 579 -7.40 -18.42 -15.10
C GLY A 579 -7.41 -17.34 -16.17
N LEU A 580 -6.90 -16.14 -15.85
CA LEU A 580 -6.72 -15.08 -16.86
C LEU A 580 -5.76 -15.50 -17.98
N ALA A 581 -4.67 -16.19 -17.66
CA ALA A 581 -3.72 -16.69 -18.66
C ALA A 581 -4.37 -17.73 -19.59
N ILE A 582 -5.09 -18.70 -19.01
CA ILE A 582 -5.84 -19.72 -19.78
C ILE A 582 -6.89 -19.06 -20.67
N LEU A 583 -7.66 -18.11 -20.14
CA LEU A 583 -8.69 -17.41 -20.94
C LEU A 583 -8.10 -16.58 -22.08
N ARG A 584 -6.93 -15.98 -21.90
CA ARG A 584 -6.26 -15.24 -22.99
C ARG A 584 -5.73 -16.15 -24.07
N GLU A 585 -5.20 -17.30 -23.71
CA GLU A 585 -4.67 -18.31 -24.63
C GLU A 585 -5.81 -18.97 -25.43
N HIS A 586 -7.00 -19.15 -24.83
CA HIS A 586 -8.13 -19.85 -25.38
C HIS A 586 -9.39 -18.99 -25.47
N ALA A 587 -9.28 -17.68 -25.71
CA ALA A 587 -10.39 -16.73 -25.66
C ALA A 587 -11.57 -17.12 -26.54
N ALA A 588 -11.31 -17.53 -27.79
CA ALA A 588 -12.34 -17.94 -28.72
C ALA A 588 -13.13 -19.18 -28.23
N ARG A 589 -12.46 -20.15 -27.59
CA ARG A 589 -13.11 -21.33 -26.99
C ARG A 589 -13.96 -20.97 -25.78
N ALA A 590 -13.54 -19.96 -25.03
CA ALA A 590 -14.28 -19.42 -23.88
C ALA A 590 -15.44 -18.49 -24.29
N GLY A 591 -15.71 -18.33 -25.61
CA GLY A 591 -16.71 -17.39 -26.10
C GLY A 591 -16.39 -15.93 -25.81
N LEU A 592 -15.09 -15.57 -25.79
CA LEU A 592 -14.61 -14.24 -25.46
C LEU A 592 -13.87 -13.60 -26.65
N ASP A 593 -13.98 -12.28 -26.75
CA ASP A 593 -13.10 -11.51 -27.64
C ASP A 593 -11.65 -11.61 -27.11
N PRO A 594 -10.63 -11.81 -27.98
CA PRO A 594 -9.24 -11.84 -27.56
C PRO A 594 -8.79 -10.60 -26.79
N GLY A 595 -9.43 -9.45 -27.04
CA GLY A 595 -9.20 -8.19 -26.35
C GLY A 595 -10.03 -7.99 -25.09
N PHE A 596 -10.68 -9.01 -24.55
CA PHE A 596 -11.52 -8.89 -23.37
C PHE A 596 -10.79 -8.23 -22.18
N THR A 597 -11.54 -7.52 -21.34
CA THR A 597 -11.01 -6.86 -20.16
C THR A 597 -11.66 -7.40 -18.89
N VAL A 598 -10.91 -7.35 -17.76
CA VAL A 598 -11.44 -7.75 -16.45
C VAL A 598 -12.34 -6.64 -15.93
N ALA A 599 -13.61 -6.94 -15.67
CA ALA A 599 -14.59 -6.02 -15.10
C ALA A 599 -14.32 -5.84 -13.61
N ASP A 600 -14.14 -4.58 -13.20
CA ASP A 600 -14.20 -4.19 -11.80
C ASP A 600 -15.66 -4.09 -11.32
N GLU A 601 -15.86 -3.83 -10.03
CA GLU A 601 -17.19 -3.71 -9.42
C GLU A 601 -18.04 -2.59 -10.08
N ARG A 602 -17.38 -1.54 -10.54
CA ARG A 602 -18.04 -0.42 -11.24
C ARG A 602 -18.51 -0.83 -12.64
N ALA A 603 -17.68 -1.55 -13.38
CA ALA A 603 -18.05 -2.07 -14.69
C ALA A 603 -19.18 -3.12 -14.58
N ARG A 604 -19.13 -4.01 -13.58
CA ARG A 604 -20.21 -4.94 -13.27
C ARG A 604 -21.53 -4.21 -12.98
N LEU A 605 -21.47 -3.17 -12.12
CA LEU A 605 -22.66 -2.37 -11.83
C LEU A 605 -23.20 -1.64 -13.06
N ALA A 606 -22.34 -1.10 -13.92
CA ALA A 606 -22.76 -0.42 -15.13
C ALA A 606 -23.49 -1.37 -16.08
N VAL A 607 -22.99 -2.61 -16.25
CA VAL A 607 -23.68 -3.65 -17.04
C VAL A 607 -25.03 -4.02 -16.42
N ALA A 608 -25.06 -4.22 -15.10
CA ALA A 608 -26.29 -4.55 -14.39
C ALA A 608 -27.33 -3.42 -14.44
N VAL A 609 -26.92 -2.15 -14.43
CA VAL A 609 -27.82 -0.98 -14.58
C VAL A 609 -28.34 -0.89 -16.01
N ALA A 610 -27.50 -1.12 -17.00
CA ALA A 610 -27.93 -1.11 -18.40
C ALA A 610 -28.97 -2.20 -18.69
N GLU A 611 -28.84 -3.36 -18.07
CA GLU A 611 -29.78 -4.48 -18.18
C GLU A 611 -31.10 -4.23 -17.42
N ALA A 612 -30.99 -3.71 -16.19
CA ALA A 612 -32.13 -3.58 -15.29
C ALA A 612 -32.84 -2.21 -15.35
N GLY A 613 -32.34 -1.26 -16.19
CA GLY A 613 -32.95 0.04 -16.42
C GLY A 613 -32.76 1.09 -15.31
N SER A 614 -32.28 0.71 -14.14
CA SER A 614 -31.99 1.65 -13.04
C SER A 614 -30.91 1.16 -12.08
N THR A 615 -30.24 2.10 -11.38
CA THR A 615 -29.20 1.76 -10.40
C THR A 615 -29.71 0.88 -9.26
N ALA A 616 -30.95 1.12 -8.81
CA ALA A 616 -31.55 0.32 -7.72
C ALA A 616 -31.87 -1.12 -8.19
N ALA A 617 -32.37 -1.27 -9.42
CA ALA A 617 -32.65 -2.57 -10.02
C ALA A 617 -31.35 -3.33 -10.37
N GLY A 618 -30.33 -2.64 -10.90
CA GLY A 618 -29.02 -3.21 -11.16
C GLY A 618 -28.32 -3.76 -9.90
N ARG A 619 -28.42 -3.05 -8.76
CA ARG A 619 -27.92 -3.57 -7.48
C ARG A 619 -28.69 -4.80 -7.00
N ARG A 620 -30.01 -4.85 -7.21
CA ARG A 620 -30.83 -6.05 -6.91
C ARG A 620 -30.42 -7.22 -7.80
N LEU A 621 -30.21 -6.99 -9.09
CA LEU A 621 -29.72 -8.00 -10.02
C LEU A 621 -28.38 -8.56 -9.54
N LEU A 622 -27.38 -7.72 -9.19
CA LEU A 622 -26.09 -8.18 -8.67
C LEU A 622 -26.23 -8.95 -7.33
N THR A 623 -27.20 -8.60 -6.49
CA THR A 623 -27.51 -9.37 -5.28
C THR A 623 -28.10 -10.74 -5.62
N GLY A 624 -28.90 -10.85 -6.68
CA GLY A 624 -29.41 -12.10 -7.22
C GLY A 624 -28.28 -12.97 -7.77
N VAL A 625 -27.41 -12.40 -8.58
CA VAL A 625 -26.18 -13.04 -9.12
C VAL A 625 -25.35 -13.70 -8.02
N SER A 626 -25.22 -13.06 -6.85
CA SER A 626 -24.46 -13.62 -5.73
C SER A 626 -25.13 -14.79 -5.02
N ARG A 627 -26.42 -15.07 -5.31
CA ARG A 627 -27.24 -16.08 -4.60
C ARG A 627 -27.71 -17.23 -5.49
N ASP A 628 -27.81 -16.98 -6.78
CA ASP A 628 -28.35 -17.95 -7.76
C ASP A 628 -27.31 -18.22 -8.84
N PRO A 629 -26.82 -19.48 -8.98
CA PRO A 629 -25.88 -19.87 -10.02
C PRO A 629 -26.41 -19.65 -11.44
N SER A 630 -27.73 -19.77 -11.67
CA SER A 630 -28.33 -19.53 -12.98
C SER A 630 -28.26 -18.06 -13.37
N ALA A 631 -28.60 -17.17 -12.45
CA ALA A 631 -28.46 -15.72 -12.61
C ALA A 631 -26.99 -15.32 -12.80
N ALA A 632 -26.06 -15.99 -12.10
CA ALA A 632 -24.61 -15.77 -12.27
C ALA A 632 -24.14 -16.15 -13.68
N ALA A 633 -24.58 -17.29 -14.20
CA ALA A 633 -24.25 -17.74 -15.55
C ALA A 633 -24.81 -16.81 -16.64
N GLU A 634 -26.05 -16.32 -16.47
CA GLU A 634 -26.66 -15.35 -17.37
C GLU A 634 -25.93 -14.01 -17.35
N PHE A 635 -25.63 -13.50 -16.18
CA PHE A 635 -24.87 -12.26 -16.04
C PHE A 635 -23.45 -12.38 -16.62
N ALA A 636 -22.80 -13.54 -16.46
CA ALA A 636 -21.52 -13.81 -17.09
C ALA A 636 -21.61 -13.76 -18.62
N ARG A 637 -22.71 -14.23 -19.23
CA ARG A 637 -22.95 -14.09 -20.68
C ARG A 637 -23.12 -12.63 -21.10
N LEU A 638 -23.86 -11.84 -20.31
CA LEU A 638 -24.03 -10.40 -20.55
C LEU A 638 -22.69 -9.64 -20.49
N LEU A 639 -21.81 -10.01 -19.57
CA LEU A 639 -20.46 -9.47 -19.50
C LEU A 639 -19.64 -9.85 -20.74
N ALA A 640 -19.67 -11.12 -21.15
CA ALA A 640 -18.92 -11.62 -22.30
C ALA A 640 -19.33 -10.94 -23.61
N ALA A 641 -20.63 -10.74 -23.82
CA ALA A 641 -21.16 -9.99 -24.97
C ALA A 641 -20.63 -8.54 -25.07
N ARG A 642 -20.10 -8.01 -23.98
CA ARG A 642 -19.49 -6.68 -23.88
C ARG A 642 -17.95 -6.72 -23.81
N GLY A 643 -17.34 -7.86 -24.08
CA GLY A 643 -15.89 -8.08 -23.98
C GLY A 643 -15.37 -7.97 -22.54
N LEU A 644 -16.19 -8.35 -21.56
CA LEU A 644 -15.86 -8.26 -20.14
C LEU A 644 -15.89 -9.65 -19.48
N VAL A 645 -15.00 -9.85 -18.51
CA VAL A 645 -15.01 -10.98 -17.58
C VAL A 645 -14.85 -10.44 -16.17
N ASP A 646 -15.73 -10.80 -15.25
CA ASP A 646 -15.58 -10.38 -13.84
C ASP A 646 -14.57 -11.27 -13.09
N PHE A 647 -14.32 -10.90 -11.83
CA PHE A 647 -13.29 -11.57 -11.05
C PHE A 647 -13.60 -13.05 -10.80
N ASP A 648 -14.86 -13.39 -10.53
CA ASP A 648 -15.29 -14.77 -10.35
C ASP A 648 -15.20 -15.55 -11.67
N GLY A 649 -15.53 -14.92 -12.80
CA GLY A 649 -15.41 -15.47 -14.14
C GLY A 649 -13.98 -15.84 -14.55
N LEU A 650 -12.96 -15.25 -13.91
CA LEU A 650 -11.57 -15.65 -14.16
C LEU A 650 -11.26 -17.09 -13.71
N ILE A 651 -12.07 -17.68 -12.85
CA ILE A 651 -11.91 -19.08 -12.41
C ILE A 651 -13.03 -19.94 -12.96
N THR A 652 -14.28 -19.48 -12.90
CA THR A 652 -15.44 -20.28 -13.30
C THR A 652 -15.49 -20.56 -14.82
N ARG A 653 -15.08 -19.61 -15.66
CA ARG A 653 -15.05 -19.82 -17.12
C ARG A 653 -13.97 -20.80 -17.58
N PRO A 654 -12.69 -20.70 -17.16
CA PRO A 654 -11.72 -21.75 -17.47
C PRO A 654 -12.17 -23.12 -16.98
N LEU A 655 -12.74 -23.18 -15.78
CA LEU A 655 -13.27 -24.44 -15.24
C LEU A 655 -14.34 -25.05 -16.16
N ALA A 656 -15.36 -24.26 -16.51
CA ALA A 656 -16.44 -24.70 -17.42
C ALA A 656 -15.88 -25.15 -18.77
N MET A 657 -15.01 -24.36 -19.39
CA MET A 657 -14.38 -24.68 -20.67
C MET A 657 -13.59 -26.00 -20.62
N LEU A 658 -12.86 -26.27 -19.53
CA LEU A 658 -12.09 -27.50 -19.36
C LEU A 658 -12.99 -28.71 -19.03
N GLN A 659 -14.15 -28.51 -18.42
CA GLN A 659 -15.15 -29.54 -18.20
C GLN A 659 -15.88 -29.92 -19.49
N GLU A 660 -16.09 -28.95 -20.38
CA GLU A 660 -16.76 -29.15 -21.70
C GLU A 660 -15.80 -29.72 -22.74
N ASP A 661 -14.48 -29.45 -22.63
CA ASP A 661 -13.45 -29.94 -23.56
C ASP A 661 -12.39 -30.79 -22.83
N PRO A 662 -12.62 -32.11 -22.64
CA PRO A 662 -11.66 -32.99 -21.99
C PRO A 662 -10.32 -33.12 -22.73
N ALA A 663 -10.28 -32.90 -24.05
CA ALA A 663 -9.03 -32.91 -24.80
C ALA A 663 -8.16 -31.69 -24.45
N LEU A 664 -8.78 -30.52 -24.34
CA LEU A 664 -8.10 -29.32 -23.86
C LEU A 664 -7.63 -29.46 -22.41
N ALA A 665 -8.50 -30.05 -21.57
CA ALA A 665 -8.12 -30.30 -20.16
C ALA A 665 -6.89 -31.23 -20.08
N ALA A 666 -6.85 -32.31 -20.84
CA ALA A 666 -5.72 -33.23 -20.93
C ALA A 666 -4.46 -32.55 -21.48
N ALA A 667 -4.58 -31.69 -22.48
CA ALA A 667 -3.45 -30.94 -23.04
C ALA A 667 -2.85 -29.97 -22.03
N LEU A 668 -3.69 -29.23 -21.26
CA LEU A 668 -3.22 -28.33 -20.20
C LEU A 668 -2.67 -29.10 -19.00
N ALA A 669 -3.25 -30.21 -18.60
CA ALA A 669 -2.70 -31.11 -17.58
C ALA A 669 -1.31 -31.66 -17.98
N ALA A 670 -1.11 -32.05 -19.24
CA ALA A 670 0.19 -32.51 -19.72
C ALA A 670 1.27 -31.43 -19.76
N ARG A 671 0.89 -30.14 -19.77
CA ARG A 671 1.82 -29.00 -19.71
C ARG A 671 2.52 -28.93 -18.35
N TRP A 672 1.80 -29.24 -17.26
CA TRP A 672 2.29 -29.07 -15.90
C TRP A 672 2.73 -30.42 -15.29
N ARG A 673 4.03 -30.65 -15.29
CA ARG A 673 4.62 -31.87 -14.66
C ARG A 673 4.74 -31.76 -13.15
N SER A 674 4.78 -30.54 -12.64
CA SER A 674 4.80 -30.26 -11.21
C SER A 674 3.89 -29.06 -10.91
N ILE A 675 2.97 -29.24 -9.96
CA ILE A 675 2.07 -28.21 -9.46
C ILE A 675 2.31 -28.03 -7.97
N SER A 676 2.56 -26.80 -7.54
CA SER A 676 2.78 -26.43 -6.14
C SER A 676 1.75 -25.41 -5.71
N VAL A 677 1.04 -25.65 -4.61
CA VAL A 677 -0.01 -24.75 -4.08
C VAL A 677 0.34 -24.31 -2.67
N ASP A 678 0.50 -23.00 -2.45
CA ASP A 678 0.71 -22.40 -1.12
C ASP A 678 -0.63 -21.97 -0.50
N GLU A 679 -0.70 -21.97 0.85
CA GLU A 679 -1.88 -21.67 1.66
C GLU A 679 -3.13 -22.48 1.21
N TYR A 680 -2.95 -23.78 1.01
CA TYR A 680 -3.97 -24.68 0.46
C TYR A 680 -5.25 -24.75 1.29
N GLN A 681 -5.22 -24.44 2.59
CA GLN A 681 -6.38 -24.39 3.48
C GLN A 681 -7.38 -23.30 3.10
N ASP A 682 -6.97 -22.32 2.29
CA ASP A 682 -7.81 -21.19 1.85
C ASP A 682 -8.42 -21.40 0.45
N THR A 683 -8.32 -22.61 -0.11
CA THR A 683 -8.86 -22.97 -1.41
C THR A 683 -10.39 -23.11 -1.38
N ASP A 684 -11.10 -22.51 -2.33
CA ASP A 684 -12.54 -22.71 -2.53
C ASP A 684 -12.85 -23.89 -3.48
N ALA A 685 -14.14 -24.26 -3.57
CA ALA A 685 -14.58 -25.39 -4.38
C ALA A 685 -14.27 -25.24 -5.88
N THR A 686 -14.32 -24.04 -6.42
CA THR A 686 -14.07 -23.74 -7.84
C THR A 686 -12.59 -23.86 -8.16
N GLN A 687 -11.75 -23.30 -7.29
CA GLN A 687 -10.28 -23.42 -7.37
C GLN A 687 -9.83 -24.88 -7.23
N TYR A 688 -10.45 -25.60 -6.30
CA TYR A 688 -10.19 -27.02 -6.11
C TYR A 688 -10.55 -27.84 -7.36
N ALA A 689 -11.72 -27.60 -7.95
CA ALA A 689 -12.15 -28.28 -9.16
C ALA A 689 -11.19 -27.99 -10.34
N LEU A 690 -10.78 -26.74 -10.51
CA LEU A 690 -9.79 -26.35 -11.53
C LEU A 690 -8.45 -27.04 -11.28
N LEU A 691 -7.97 -27.07 -10.06
CA LEU A 691 -6.72 -27.75 -9.68
C LEU A 691 -6.77 -29.25 -9.98
N ARG A 692 -7.90 -29.91 -9.71
CA ARG A 692 -8.12 -31.33 -10.02
C ARG A 692 -7.98 -31.64 -11.50
N LEU A 693 -8.58 -30.80 -12.37
CA LEU A 693 -8.46 -30.96 -13.83
C LEU A 693 -7.01 -30.76 -14.31
N LEU A 694 -6.30 -29.78 -13.77
CA LEU A 694 -4.93 -29.49 -14.17
C LEU A 694 -3.90 -30.46 -13.60
N ALA A 695 -4.13 -31.02 -12.43
CA ALA A 695 -3.24 -32.04 -11.85
C ALA A 695 -3.35 -33.39 -12.58
N GLY A 696 -4.55 -33.74 -13.08
CA GLY A 696 -4.77 -35.05 -13.71
C GLY A 696 -4.26 -36.21 -12.85
N ASP A 697 -3.91 -37.30 -13.49
CA ASP A 697 -3.37 -38.49 -12.78
C ASP A 697 -1.83 -38.53 -12.72
N GLY A 698 -1.14 -37.56 -13.33
CA GLY A 698 0.32 -37.66 -13.57
C GLY A 698 1.19 -36.53 -13.02
N ALA A 699 0.64 -35.42 -12.55
CA ALA A 699 1.44 -34.32 -12.03
C ALA A 699 1.98 -34.60 -10.61
N ASP A 700 3.23 -34.18 -10.37
CA ASP A 700 3.78 -34.09 -8.99
C ASP A 700 3.09 -32.92 -8.25
N LEU A 701 1.94 -33.22 -7.64
CA LEU A 701 1.18 -32.21 -6.89
C LEU A 701 1.70 -32.06 -5.47
N THR A 702 2.10 -30.86 -5.13
CA THR A 702 2.52 -30.50 -3.76
C THR A 702 1.61 -29.41 -3.22
N VAL A 703 1.00 -29.64 -2.08
CA VAL A 703 0.22 -28.63 -1.36
C VAL A 703 0.83 -28.35 0.00
N ILE A 704 0.88 -27.09 0.41
CA ILE A 704 1.41 -26.68 1.71
C ILE A 704 0.44 -25.73 2.39
N GLY A 705 0.26 -25.87 3.69
CA GLY A 705 -0.64 -25.02 4.44
C GLY A 705 -0.76 -25.38 5.91
N ASP A 706 -1.70 -24.72 6.58
CA ASP A 706 -2.05 -24.93 7.96
C ASP A 706 -3.56 -24.89 8.16
N PRO A 707 -4.24 -26.01 8.40
CA PRO A 707 -5.69 -26.01 8.55
C PRO A 707 -6.16 -25.22 9.78
N ASP A 708 -5.33 -25.06 10.81
CA ASP A 708 -5.63 -24.22 11.97
C ASP A 708 -5.56 -22.70 11.66
N GLN A 709 -5.06 -22.32 10.46
CA GLN A 709 -5.06 -20.93 9.96
C GLN A 709 -6.16 -20.65 8.92
N ALA A 710 -7.08 -21.57 8.69
CA ALA A 710 -8.18 -21.39 7.76
C ALA A 710 -9.17 -20.32 8.29
N ILE A 711 -9.05 -19.08 7.82
CA ILE A 711 -9.88 -17.94 8.26
C ILE A 711 -10.76 -17.37 7.14
N TYR A 712 -10.71 -17.91 5.91
CA TYR A 712 -11.44 -17.40 4.75
C TYR A 712 -12.70 -18.19 4.41
N GLY A 713 -13.26 -18.98 5.35
CA GLY A 713 -14.53 -19.70 5.17
C GLY A 713 -15.70 -18.79 4.74
N PHE A 714 -15.73 -17.53 5.21
CA PHE A 714 -16.70 -16.53 4.79
C PHE A 714 -16.59 -16.09 3.31
N ARG A 715 -15.50 -16.47 2.63
CA ARG A 715 -15.27 -16.28 1.19
C ARG A 715 -15.44 -17.55 0.38
N GLY A 716 -15.95 -18.62 0.97
CA GLY A 716 -16.15 -19.90 0.31
C GLY A 716 -14.98 -20.87 0.39
N ALA A 717 -13.88 -20.53 1.10
CA ALA A 717 -12.81 -21.47 1.36
C ALA A 717 -13.30 -22.65 2.22
N ASP A 718 -12.90 -23.86 1.84
CA ASP A 718 -13.26 -25.10 2.53
C ASP A 718 -12.01 -25.87 2.95
N VAL A 719 -11.69 -25.83 4.23
CA VAL A 719 -10.58 -26.57 4.83
C VAL A 719 -10.71 -28.08 4.66
N GLY A 720 -11.91 -28.57 4.36
CA GLY A 720 -12.16 -30.00 4.06
C GLY A 720 -11.32 -30.53 2.89
N PHE A 721 -10.96 -29.69 1.90
CA PHE A 721 -10.05 -30.07 0.82
C PHE A 721 -8.65 -30.40 1.34
N PHE A 722 -8.16 -29.65 2.30
CA PHE A 722 -6.90 -29.92 2.98
C PHE A 722 -6.94 -31.23 3.77
N LEU A 723 -7.99 -31.42 4.55
CA LEU A 723 -8.12 -32.58 5.43
C LEU A 723 -8.33 -33.91 4.69
N ARG A 724 -8.95 -33.88 3.51
CA ARG A 724 -9.19 -35.09 2.69
C ARG A 724 -8.17 -35.31 1.58
N PHE A 725 -7.08 -34.52 1.53
CA PHE A 725 -6.07 -34.60 0.46
C PHE A 725 -5.55 -36.03 0.22
N GLY A 726 -5.21 -36.77 1.28
CA GLY A 726 -4.74 -38.16 1.17
C GLY A 726 -5.79 -39.13 0.60
N ARG A 727 -7.10 -38.84 0.76
CA ARG A 727 -8.19 -39.61 0.13
C ARG A 727 -8.36 -39.24 -1.32
N ASP A 728 -8.26 -37.96 -1.64
CA ASP A 728 -8.48 -37.43 -3.00
C ASP A 728 -7.28 -37.69 -3.93
N TYR A 729 -6.09 -37.95 -3.34
CA TYR A 729 -4.86 -38.33 -4.05
C TYR A 729 -4.25 -39.56 -3.40
N PRO A 730 -4.67 -40.78 -3.78
CA PRO A 730 -4.14 -42.04 -3.25
C PRO A 730 -2.61 -42.13 -3.41
N GLY A 731 -1.90 -42.55 -2.35
CA GLY A 731 -0.46 -42.55 -2.33
C GLY A 731 0.21 -41.25 -1.91
N ALA A 732 -0.58 -40.18 -1.58
CA ALA A 732 -0.03 -38.93 -1.07
C ALA A 732 0.70 -39.12 0.25
N ARG A 733 1.87 -38.49 0.35
CA ARG A 733 2.65 -38.45 1.59
C ARG A 733 2.26 -37.17 2.36
N THR A 734 2.26 -37.28 3.70
CA THR A 734 2.10 -36.11 4.58
C THR A 734 3.39 -35.92 5.38
N ILE A 735 3.96 -34.71 5.28
CA ILE A 735 5.17 -34.31 6.03
C ILE A 735 4.82 -33.09 6.87
N ALA A 736 5.08 -33.15 8.17
CA ALA A 736 4.81 -32.05 9.10
C ALA A 736 6.10 -31.28 9.42
N LEU A 737 6.09 -29.95 9.21
CA LEU A 737 7.17 -29.07 9.65
C LEU A 737 7.01 -28.75 11.13
N SER A 738 7.89 -29.25 11.97
CA SER A 738 7.80 -29.19 13.43
C SER A 738 8.53 -28.00 14.06
N ARG A 739 9.43 -27.31 13.34
CA ARG A 739 10.33 -26.29 13.87
C ARG A 739 9.87 -24.88 13.52
N ASN A 740 9.63 -24.06 14.55
CA ASN A 740 9.27 -22.65 14.40
C ASN A 740 10.49 -21.75 14.52
N TYR A 741 10.78 -20.97 13.46
CA TYR A 741 11.93 -20.05 13.37
C TYR A 741 11.56 -18.58 13.65
N ARG A 742 10.27 -18.30 13.80
CA ARG A 742 9.75 -16.92 13.93
C ARG A 742 9.61 -16.48 15.37
N SER A 743 9.11 -17.36 16.22
CA SER A 743 8.62 -17.02 17.55
C SER A 743 9.43 -17.67 18.66
N SER A 744 9.47 -17.01 19.82
CA SER A 744 10.10 -17.55 21.03
C SER A 744 9.35 -18.79 21.57
N PRO A 745 10.00 -19.63 22.38
CA PRO A 745 9.37 -20.83 22.97
C PRO A 745 8.08 -20.51 23.74
N VAL A 746 8.02 -19.40 24.45
CA VAL A 746 6.85 -18.96 25.21
C VAL A 746 5.66 -18.66 24.30
N ILE A 747 5.90 -17.95 23.18
CA ILE A 747 4.85 -17.63 22.20
C ILE A 747 4.36 -18.91 21.53
N VAL A 748 5.26 -19.82 21.12
CA VAL A 748 4.89 -21.08 20.49
C VAL A 748 4.05 -21.94 21.44
N ALA A 749 4.44 -22.05 22.72
CA ALA A 749 3.70 -22.79 23.73
C ALA A 749 2.32 -22.18 24.00
N ALA A 750 2.23 -20.84 24.14
CA ALA A 750 0.97 -20.15 24.35
C ALA A 750 0.02 -20.30 23.15
N ALA A 751 0.54 -20.16 21.92
CA ALA A 751 -0.25 -20.36 20.70
C ALA A 751 -0.76 -21.80 20.58
N ALA A 752 0.08 -22.80 20.87
CA ALA A 752 -0.32 -24.21 20.87
C ALA A 752 -1.44 -24.49 21.89
N GLN A 753 -1.36 -23.92 23.10
CA GLN A 753 -2.40 -24.04 24.12
C GLN A 753 -3.70 -23.35 23.69
N ALA A 754 -3.61 -22.17 23.06
CA ALA A 754 -4.78 -21.43 22.61
C ALA A 754 -5.54 -22.15 21.49
N VAL A 755 -4.83 -22.82 20.58
CA VAL A 755 -5.42 -23.54 19.44
C VAL A 755 -5.86 -24.95 19.81
N ALA A 756 -5.27 -25.58 20.81
CA ALA A 756 -5.50 -26.98 21.19
C ALA A 756 -6.99 -27.39 21.30
N PRO A 757 -7.93 -26.57 21.84
CA PRO A 757 -9.34 -26.93 21.91
C PRO A 757 -10.05 -27.01 20.54
N ALA A 758 -9.53 -26.32 19.52
CA ALA A 758 -10.16 -26.18 18.22
C ALA A 758 -9.28 -26.68 17.05
N THR A 759 -8.14 -27.31 17.34
CA THR A 759 -7.23 -27.79 16.30
C THR A 759 -7.86 -28.87 15.42
N LEU A 760 -7.71 -28.71 14.12
CA LEU A 760 -8.13 -29.69 13.13
C LEU A 760 -7.10 -30.82 12.91
N VAL A 761 -5.92 -30.71 13.55
CA VAL A 761 -4.84 -31.68 13.46
C VAL A 761 -4.36 -32.05 14.88
N PRO A 762 -5.09 -32.93 15.59
CA PRO A 762 -4.71 -33.36 16.94
C PRO A 762 -3.34 -34.01 16.98
N GLY A 763 -2.57 -33.75 18.05
CA GLY A 763 -1.24 -34.35 18.23
C GLY A 763 -0.09 -33.63 17.54
N ARG A 764 -0.35 -32.57 16.81
CA ARG A 764 0.67 -31.71 16.19
C ARG A 764 1.55 -31.05 17.24
N ARG A 765 2.86 -31.18 17.09
CA ARG A 765 3.84 -30.53 17.98
C ARG A 765 4.65 -29.50 17.20
N MET A 766 4.78 -28.30 17.73
CA MET A 766 5.72 -27.29 17.23
C MET A 766 6.73 -26.95 18.33
N SER A 767 8.00 -26.88 17.97
CA SER A 767 9.10 -26.47 18.83
C SER A 767 9.76 -25.20 18.29
N ALA A 768 10.01 -24.22 19.16
CA ALA A 768 10.77 -23.05 18.77
C ALA A 768 12.26 -23.40 18.65
N VAL A 769 12.88 -22.97 17.56
CA VAL A 769 14.33 -23.04 17.41
C VAL A 769 14.93 -21.90 18.20
N ALA A 770 15.78 -22.22 19.19
CA ALA A 770 16.50 -21.19 19.96
C ALA A 770 17.25 -20.27 18.98
N GLN A 771 16.95 -18.99 19.00
CA GLN A 771 17.70 -18.02 18.20
C GLN A 771 19.15 -18.03 18.68
N ARG A 772 20.07 -18.53 17.86
CA ARG A 772 21.49 -18.28 18.06
C ARG A 772 21.72 -16.79 18.01
N ARG A 773 22.15 -16.19 19.12
CA ARG A 773 22.68 -14.83 19.11
C ARG A 773 23.76 -14.76 18.02
N PRO A 774 23.76 -13.73 17.17
CA PRO A 774 24.83 -13.55 16.21
C PRO A 774 26.17 -13.49 16.97
N PRO A 775 27.24 -14.12 16.44
CA PRO A 775 28.56 -14.00 17.04
C PRO A 775 28.99 -12.53 16.99
N GLY A 776 29.17 -11.91 18.15
CA GLY A 776 29.58 -10.51 18.28
C GLY A 776 28.76 -9.66 19.26
N SER A 777 27.67 -10.14 19.84
CA SER A 777 26.98 -9.39 20.91
C SER A 777 27.86 -9.41 22.19
N PRO A 778 28.25 -8.24 22.75
CA PRO A 778 29.07 -8.21 23.96
C PRO A 778 28.30 -8.89 25.10
N SER A 779 28.91 -9.90 25.71
CA SER A 779 28.43 -10.46 26.96
C SER A 779 28.49 -9.38 28.02
N THR A 780 27.39 -9.02 28.61
CA THR A 780 27.39 -8.29 29.88
C THR A 780 28.06 -9.19 30.93
N ARG A 781 29.35 -9.13 31.02
CA ARG A 781 30.08 -9.65 32.17
C ARG A 781 29.63 -8.83 33.38
N ARG A 782 29.01 -9.50 34.31
CA ARG A 782 28.85 -8.99 35.69
C ARG A 782 30.22 -8.55 36.19
N PRO A 783 30.35 -7.35 36.76
CA PRO A 783 31.63 -6.96 37.35
C PRO A 783 31.95 -7.88 38.53
N PRO A 784 33.23 -8.16 38.80
CA PRO A 784 33.64 -9.02 39.90
C PRO A 784 33.26 -8.36 41.20
N THR A 785 32.68 -9.14 42.09
CA THR A 785 32.41 -8.75 43.50
C THR A 785 33.72 -8.42 44.23
N GLY A 786 33.94 -7.16 44.56
CA GLY A 786 34.95 -6.70 45.50
C GLY A 786 34.49 -6.93 46.95
N PRO A 787 35.37 -6.86 47.94
CA PRO A 787 35.19 -7.47 49.24
C PRO A 787 34.23 -6.74 50.18
N LYS A 788 33.61 -7.55 51.03
CA LYS A 788 32.65 -7.21 52.11
C LYS A 788 33.20 -6.14 53.07
N ALA A 789 32.46 -5.03 53.19
CA ALA A 789 32.50 -4.17 54.38
C ALA A 789 31.24 -4.44 55.24
N ARG A 790 31.45 -4.74 56.52
CA ARG A 790 30.43 -4.99 57.56
C ARG A 790 29.77 -3.68 57.99
N GLY A 791 28.47 -3.69 58.20
CA GLY A 791 27.70 -2.60 58.84
C GLY A 791 26.20 -2.88 58.77
N SER A 792 25.61 -3.23 59.87
CA SER A 792 24.21 -3.52 60.13
C SER A 792 23.39 -2.22 60.32
N PRO A 793 22.07 -2.32 60.73
CA PRO A 793 20.92 -2.49 59.88
C PRO A 793 19.87 -1.35 60.10
N SER A 794 18.93 -1.20 59.22
CA SER A 794 17.52 -0.93 59.59
C SER A 794 16.66 -0.47 58.37
N ALA A 795 15.44 -0.83 58.51
CA ALA A 795 14.23 -0.30 57.87
C ALA A 795 13.71 -0.95 56.61
N SER A 796 12.77 -1.84 56.90
CA SER A 796 11.59 -2.27 56.16
C SER A 796 11.00 -1.26 55.16
N THR A 797 10.72 -1.74 53.94
CA THR A 797 9.54 -1.32 53.21
C THR A 797 9.10 -2.45 52.27
N GLY A 798 7.82 -2.77 52.38
CA GLY A 798 7.17 -3.98 51.93
C GLY A 798 7.00 -4.04 50.41
N CYS A 799 7.22 -5.23 49.91
CA CYS A 799 6.85 -5.66 48.57
C CYS A 799 5.38 -6.11 48.60
N TRP A 800 4.52 -5.40 47.96
CA TRP A 800 3.12 -5.84 47.73
C TRP A 800 3.07 -6.68 46.44
N ALA A 801 3.09 -8.00 46.63
CA ALA A 801 2.70 -8.96 45.63
C ALA A 801 1.21 -9.20 45.69
N VAL A 802 0.44 -8.71 44.74
CA VAL A 802 -0.98 -9.07 44.61
C VAL A 802 -1.06 -10.41 43.86
N ARG A 803 -1.17 -11.48 44.63
CA ARG A 803 -1.66 -12.78 44.14
C ARG A 803 -3.20 -12.71 44.14
N ARG A 804 -3.82 -12.71 42.97
CA ARG A 804 -5.22 -13.13 42.84
C ARG A 804 -5.22 -14.61 42.48
N SER A 805 -5.50 -15.44 43.47
CA SER A 805 -5.84 -16.84 43.31
C SER A 805 -7.32 -16.94 42.96
N ILE A 806 -7.64 -17.38 41.75
CA ILE A 806 -8.97 -17.87 41.41
C ILE A 806 -8.97 -19.35 41.83
N ARG A 807 -9.77 -19.68 42.89
CA ARG A 807 -10.05 -21.06 43.26
C ARG A 807 -11.18 -21.57 42.38
N TRP A 808 -10.91 -22.65 41.67
CA TRP A 808 -11.88 -23.52 41.09
C TRP A 808 -12.13 -24.65 42.08
N THR A 809 -13.40 -24.84 42.52
CA THR A 809 -13.87 -26.02 43.23
C THR A 809 -14.44 -27.01 42.22
N PRO A 810 -14.05 -28.30 42.27
CA PRO A 810 -14.69 -29.32 41.43
C PRO A 810 -15.93 -29.87 42.15
N ALA A 811 -17.09 -29.85 41.48
CA ALA A 811 -18.25 -30.65 41.87
C ALA A 811 -18.15 -32.02 41.18
N GLY A 812 -18.24 -33.05 41.96
CA GLY A 812 -18.20 -34.44 41.54
C GLY A 812 -19.50 -34.95 40.91
N PRO A 813 -19.51 -36.21 40.43
CA PRO A 813 -20.40 -36.70 39.40
C PRO A 813 -21.69 -37.36 39.92
N THR A 814 -22.82 -37.11 39.22
CA THR A 814 -23.96 -38.06 39.24
C THR A 814 -24.77 -37.95 37.95
N GLY A 815 -24.94 -39.08 37.26
CA GLY A 815 -26.20 -39.52 36.66
C GLY A 815 -26.46 -39.05 35.22
N MET A 816 -26.24 -39.96 34.27
CA MET A 816 -26.91 -39.96 32.94
C MET A 816 -28.46 -40.05 33.07
N PRO A 817 -29.27 -39.64 32.09
CA PRO A 817 -29.38 -40.36 30.81
C PRO A 817 -29.55 -39.50 29.53
N VAL A 818 -29.37 -40.23 28.45
CA VAL A 818 -29.52 -39.93 27.03
C VAL A 818 -30.86 -39.26 26.62
N ALA A 819 -30.80 -38.21 25.78
CA ALA A 819 -31.75 -37.99 24.66
C ALA A 819 -31.35 -36.80 23.75
N SER A 820 -31.19 -37.13 22.45
CA SER A 820 -31.61 -36.42 21.24
C SER A 820 -31.32 -34.93 21.01
N SER A 821 -30.47 -34.69 20.02
CA SER A 821 -30.58 -33.68 18.93
C SER A 821 -31.40 -32.41 19.15
N ARG A 822 -30.78 -31.24 19.05
CA ARG A 822 -31.17 -30.06 18.20
C ARG A 822 -30.27 -28.87 18.48
N SER A 823 -29.70 -28.33 17.42
CA SER A 823 -28.94 -27.07 17.38
C SER A 823 -29.78 -25.87 17.83
N PRO A 824 -29.23 -24.88 18.55
CA PRO A 824 -29.91 -23.61 18.76
C PRO A 824 -29.55 -22.61 17.66
N ILE A 825 -30.60 -22.22 16.91
CA ILE A 825 -30.66 -21.07 16.03
C ILE A 825 -30.76 -19.81 16.91
N TRP A 826 -29.84 -18.89 16.75
CA TRP A 826 -29.99 -17.53 17.30
C TRP A 826 -31.00 -16.76 16.45
N ARG A 827 -32.18 -16.49 17.03
CA ARG A 827 -33.14 -15.51 16.48
C ARG A 827 -32.88 -14.16 17.12
N CYS A 828 -32.67 -13.17 16.27
CA CYS A 828 -32.70 -11.77 16.63
C CYS A 828 -34.14 -11.32 16.75
N CYS A 829 -34.58 -10.86 17.95
CA CYS A 829 -35.89 -10.28 18.19
C CYS A 829 -35.95 -8.86 17.60
N THR A 830 -36.84 -8.65 16.63
CA THR A 830 -37.36 -7.33 16.26
C THR A 830 -38.81 -7.28 16.69
N GLU A 831 -39.12 -6.45 17.67
CA GLU A 831 -40.50 -6.12 18.03
C GLU A 831 -41.11 -5.16 16.97
N PRO A 832 -42.41 -5.30 16.67
CA PRO A 832 -43.12 -4.39 15.80
C PRO A 832 -43.82 -3.28 16.60
N THR A 833 -43.61 -2.04 16.19
CA THR A 833 -44.39 -0.87 16.63
C THR A 833 -45.78 -0.90 16.08
N PRO A 834 -46.84 -0.46 16.87
CA PRO A 834 -48.22 -0.47 16.43
C PRO A 834 -48.55 0.71 15.50
N ARG A 835 -49.29 0.42 14.45
CA ARG A 835 -49.93 1.39 13.54
C ARG A 835 -51.09 2.11 14.25
N LEU A 836 -51.01 3.43 14.29
CA LEU A 836 -52.16 4.28 14.54
C LEU A 836 -52.91 4.55 13.23
N SER A 837 -54.19 4.21 13.24
CA SER A 837 -55.14 4.46 12.17
C SER A 837 -55.49 5.95 12.08
N ARG A 838 -55.49 6.49 10.87
CA ARG A 838 -56.12 7.78 10.55
C ARG A 838 -57.55 7.58 10.09
N SER A 839 -58.46 8.27 10.71
CA SER A 839 -59.79 8.55 10.17
C SER A 839 -59.86 10.03 9.74
N ALA A 840 -60.26 10.15 8.48
CA ALA A 840 -61.11 11.16 7.81
C ALA A 840 -61.17 12.63 8.24
N ARG A 841 -60.94 13.41 7.24
CA ARG A 841 -61.39 14.68 6.63
C ARG A 841 -62.59 15.44 7.29
N PRO A 842 -62.86 16.72 6.97
CA PRO A 842 -62.57 17.33 5.64
C PRO A 842 -61.41 18.31 5.62
#